data_1409cfa3f74504e04495e9467f418ec9
#
_entry.id   1409cfa3f74504e04495e9467f418ec9
#
_cell.length_a   1.000
_cell.length_b   1.000
_cell.length_c   1.000
_cell.angle_alpha   90.00
_cell.angle_beta   90.00
_cell.angle_gamma   90.00
#
_symmetry.space_group_name_H-M   'P 1'
#
loop_
_entity.id
_entity.type
_entity.pdbx_description
1 polymer ?
#
loop_
_entity_poly.entity_id
_entity_poly.type
_entity_poly.pdbx_seq_one_letter_code
_entity_poly.pdbx_strand_id
1 'polypeptide(L)'
;MGKSNSNKVLLIGWDAADWKVIMPLIKQGKMPTLAKFISEGVYGKIKTLDPPLSPMLWTSMATGYRADKHGILGFIEPLADNSGIRPVTSTSRKVKAIWNILHNQGKKSNVVGWWPSNPAEPINGVMVSNLYQLANKPFGEKWDLPDGTIHPKSMEEKLKEFRVHPQELTGNHLIPFIPNLKKMDAKKDKRIASVAKTLANAASIHAASTYLQRETDWDFMAVYHDAVDHFCHLAMKFHPPQRPGIPDELFENYKNVVEAGYMFHDMMLERTLSMIDENTTVVIVSDHGFHSDNLRPKYLLKEPAAPALEHSPYGFICVKGPGIKKGEIIHGASVLDVTPTLLSLFGLPIGENMEGKPLLQIFENKTTPSFIEDWEKVEGDFGMHSKTIVDDPWAEQEAMQQLIELGYIEAPDENIASRIESSKNESQYYLARNLIDGKKYVEAIEILEKIVDKNPKELRYGQRLAFCYLSTNRLKKCRILIDQLKNLQKQIEKEEKQLTEEELKKKKFGFIREAELPNYLNYIEGLLFMKVNKWGQALKLLKQVSEKVPNNIDVHVNIGKACLHRQLWDEAEQAFVICLSIDDSSYIAHHGLGIAFLRRGMFEMALDELFLALEGNYAYPSAHYHIGEALVRLNKFNEAAQAFKVATSLSPGMTKAHKWLADLYENELSNPLEAKVHLDFLANNIKGEVIIVSGLPRSGTSMMMQILNAGELDILTDDKRDADNNNPKGYYEYEPVKKLMIDKSWLPKAEGKVVKVIAQLLPYLPSNFNYKIIFMRRPMSEVLKSQQIMLGREKDVKTKAFPSGLNKSFEKQLNRVDEWIESQPNIDVINVNYKDVIENPTAELESLVSFLDREVDVNLLKSAIDEKLYRNKS
;
A
#
# COMPACT_ATOMS: atom_id res chain seq x y z
N MET A 1 23.22 -8.26 -45.64
CA MET A 1 22.32 -8.70 -44.57
C MET A 1 23.02 -8.35 -43.27
N GLY A 2 22.61 -7.23 -42.63
CA GLY A 2 23.12 -6.83 -41.33
C GLY A 2 22.70 -7.84 -40.28
N LYS A 3 23.63 -8.31 -39.46
CA LYS A 3 23.27 -9.07 -38.24
C LYS A 3 22.35 -8.18 -37.41
N SER A 4 21.09 -8.57 -37.26
CA SER A 4 20.19 -8.02 -36.25
C SER A 4 20.90 -8.25 -34.91
N ASN A 5 21.42 -7.18 -34.29
CA ASN A 5 21.85 -7.21 -32.90
C ASN A 5 20.58 -7.49 -32.06
N SER A 6 20.25 -8.76 -31.81
CA SER A 6 19.20 -9.09 -30.86
C SER A 6 19.72 -8.72 -29.47
N ASN A 7 19.08 -7.76 -28.82
CA ASN A 7 19.40 -7.39 -27.44
C ASN A 7 19.14 -8.62 -26.56
N LYS A 8 20.20 -9.16 -25.95
CA LYS A 8 20.08 -10.21 -24.93
C LYS A 8 19.81 -9.56 -23.58
N VAL A 9 18.94 -10.17 -22.79
CA VAL A 9 18.63 -9.68 -21.42
C VAL A 9 18.76 -10.83 -20.42
N LEU A 10 19.58 -10.62 -19.39
CA LEU A 10 19.77 -11.53 -18.26
C LEU A 10 19.14 -10.88 -17.01
N LEU A 11 18.11 -11.52 -16.46
CA LEU A 11 17.46 -11.13 -15.22
C LEU A 11 17.91 -12.08 -14.09
N ILE A 12 18.50 -11.52 -13.04
CA ILE A 12 18.93 -12.28 -11.86
C ILE A 12 18.13 -11.82 -10.65
N GLY A 13 17.37 -12.73 -10.05
CA GLY A 13 16.62 -12.51 -8.82
C GLY A 13 17.41 -12.99 -7.60
N TRP A 14 17.63 -12.14 -6.62
CA TRP A 14 18.16 -12.47 -5.30
C TRP A 14 17.09 -12.19 -4.25
N ASP A 15 16.43 -13.23 -3.76
CA ASP A 15 15.36 -13.09 -2.78
C ASP A 15 15.86 -12.42 -1.48
N ALA A 16 15.12 -11.47 -0.97
CA ALA A 16 15.40 -10.74 0.28
C ALA A 16 16.71 -9.95 0.35
N ALA A 17 17.39 -9.70 -0.77
CA ALA A 17 18.64 -8.95 -0.74
C ALA A 17 18.40 -7.45 -0.45
N ASP A 18 19.18 -6.90 0.51
CA ASP A 18 18.97 -5.56 1.06
C ASP A 18 20.24 -4.72 1.02
N TRP A 19 20.12 -3.45 0.60
CA TRP A 19 21.21 -2.48 0.61
C TRP A 19 21.83 -2.27 1.98
N LYS A 20 21.08 -2.46 3.07
CA LYS A 20 21.57 -2.33 4.45
C LYS A 20 22.65 -3.37 4.79
N VAL A 21 22.68 -4.50 4.08
CA VAL A 21 23.74 -5.51 4.19
C VAL A 21 24.76 -5.35 3.06
N ILE A 22 24.31 -5.11 1.83
CA ILE A 22 25.17 -4.99 0.64
C ILE A 22 26.18 -3.84 0.76
N MET A 23 25.73 -2.62 1.10
CA MET A 23 26.60 -1.45 1.11
C MET A 23 27.75 -1.53 2.12
N PRO A 24 27.53 -2.01 3.38
CA PRO A 24 28.65 -2.29 4.30
C PRO A 24 29.65 -3.31 3.75
N LEU A 25 29.20 -4.38 3.07
CA LEU A 25 30.07 -5.39 2.49
C LEU A 25 30.89 -4.85 1.31
N ILE A 26 30.27 -4.02 0.47
CA ILE A 26 30.99 -3.31 -0.60
C ILE A 26 32.06 -2.39 -0.03
N LYS A 27 31.75 -1.58 0.98
CA LYS A 27 32.71 -0.71 1.66
C LYS A 27 33.88 -1.46 2.30
N GLN A 28 33.68 -2.70 2.72
CA GLN A 28 34.70 -3.58 3.24
C GLN A 28 35.47 -4.35 2.15
N GLY A 29 35.13 -4.15 0.88
CA GLY A 29 35.73 -4.88 -0.25
C GLY A 29 35.35 -6.36 -0.34
N LYS A 30 34.30 -6.78 0.36
CA LYS A 30 33.81 -8.18 0.41
C LYS A 30 32.87 -8.56 -0.73
N MET A 31 32.34 -7.59 -1.49
CA MET A 31 31.51 -7.80 -2.68
C MET A 31 32.07 -7.01 -3.89
N PRO A 32 33.26 -7.36 -4.39
CA PRO A 32 33.92 -6.60 -5.44
C PRO A 32 33.22 -6.64 -6.79
N THR A 33 32.56 -7.75 -7.11
CA THR A 33 31.84 -7.92 -8.37
C THR A 33 30.64 -6.99 -8.46
N LEU A 34 29.80 -6.98 -7.44
CA LEU A 34 28.66 -6.09 -7.39
C LEU A 34 29.09 -4.61 -7.28
N ALA A 35 30.16 -4.32 -6.53
CA ALA A 35 30.72 -2.97 -6.45
C ALA A 35 31.11 -2.44 -7.84
N LYS A 36 31.79 -3.26 -8.66
CA LYS A 36 32.12 -2.93 -10.05
C LYS A 36 30.88 -2.78 -10.90
N PHE A 37 29.90 -3.70 -10.74
CA PHE A 37 28.67 -3.69 -11.53
C PHE A 37 27.87 -2.38 -11.34
N ILE A 38 27.70 -1.93 -10.09
CA ILE A 38 26.97 -0.68 -9.80
C ILE A 38 27.70 0.57 -10.28
N SER A 39 29.05 0.56 -10.28
CA SER A 39 29.83 1.69 -10.80
C SER A 39 29.75 1.85 -12.32
N GLU A 40 29.46 0.74 -13.02
CA GLU A 40 29.37 0.68 -14.49
C GLU A 40 27.93 0.66 -15.02
N GLY A 41 26.94 0.70 -14.14
CA GLY A 41 25.52 0.68 -14.43
C GLY A 41 24.74 1.65 -13.57
N VAL A 42 23.45 1.40 -13.42
CA VAL A 42 22.54 2.14 -12.52
C VAL A 42 22.07 1.23 -11.39
N TYR A 43 21.76 1.81 -10.24
CA TYR A 43 21.32 1.04 -9.07
C TYR A 43 20.32 1.84 -8.24
N GLY A 44 19.52 1.16 -7.41
CA GLY A 44 18.57 1.84 -6.54
C GLY A 44 17.78 0.89 -5.65
N LYS A 45 16.87 1.46 -4.88
CA LYS A 45 15.90 0.70 -4.09
C LYS A 45 14.71 0.34 -4.96
N ILE A 46 14.16 -0.87 -4.76
CA ILE A 46 12.91 -1.31 -5.40
C ILE A 46 11.88 -1.58 -4.31
N LYS A 47 10.72 -0.96 -4.43
CA LYS A 47 9.64 -1.11 -3.46
C LYS A 47 8.89 -2.43 -3.68
N THR A 48 8.71 -3.17 -2.59
CA THR A 48 7.86 -4.37 -2.55
C THR A 48 6.36 -4.04 -2.50
N LEU A 49 5.52 -5.10 -2.54
CA LEU A 49 4.07 -5.01 -2.33
C LEU A 49 3.70 -5.57 -0.95
N ASP A 50 2.51 -5.21 -0.46
CA ASP A 50 1.95 -5.77 0.77
C ASP A 50 0.86 -6.83 0.44
N PRO A 51 0.91 -8.03 1.01
CA PRO A 51 1.95 -8.59 1.87
C PRO A 51 3.22 -9.00 1.09
N PRO A 52 4.41 -8.92 1.72
CA PRO A 52 5.67 -9.30 1.07
C PRO A 52 5.86 -10.83 1.08
N LEU A 53 5.11 -11.53 0.22
CA LEU A 53 5.12 -12.98 0.05
C LEU A 53 5.78 -13.34 -1.28
N SER A 54 6.92 -14.01 -1.25
CA SER A 54 7.78 -14.23 -2.43
C SER A 54 7.04 -14.82 -3.64
N PRO A 55 6.13 -15.83 -3.54
CA PRO A 55 5.41 -16.32 -4.72
C PRO A 55 4.55 -15.24 -5.40
N MET A 56 3.91 -14.40 -4.60
CA MET A 56 3.11 -13.26 -5.07
C MET A 56 4.00 -12.21 -5.74
N LEU A 57 5.13 -11.87 -5.11
CA LEU A 57 6.03 -10.81 -5.56
C LEU A 57 6.76 -11.19 -6.85
N TRP A 58 7.33 -12.40 -6.90
CA TRP A 58 8.01 -12.90 -8.11
C TRP A 58 7.06 -13.09 -9.28
N THR A 59 5.79 -13.43 -9.01
CA THR A 59 4.75 -13.42 -10.06
C THR A 59 4.40 -12.00 -10.49
N SER A 60 4.26 -11.06 -9.56
CA SER A 60 4.02 -9.64 -9.88
C SER A 60 5.15 -9.07 -10.73
N MET A 61 6.40 -9.40 -10.40
CA MET A 61 7.59 -8.99 -11.14
C MET A 61 7.63 -9.56 -12.56
N ALA A 62 7.26 -10.84 -12.72
CA ALA A 62 7.26 -11.53 -14.02
C ALA A 62 6.09 -11.09 -14.93
N THR A 63 5.05 -10.49 -14.39
CA THR A 63 3.82 -10.18 -15.14
C THR A 63 3.54 -8.67 -15.26
N GLY A 64 4.07 -7.84 -14.37
CA GLY A 64 3.72 -6.41 -14.27
C GLY A 64 2.34 -6.14 -13.65
N TYR A 65 1.71 -7.15 -13.06
CA TYR A 65 0.39 -7.07 -12.44
C TYR A 65 0.42 -7.40 -10.95
N ARG A 66 -0.59 -6.92 -10.22
CA ARG A 66 -0.85 -7.29 -8.82
C ARG A 66 -1.59 -8.62 -8.72
N ALA A 67 -1.67 -9.13 -7.49
CA ALA A 67 -2.26 -10.43 -7.17
C ALA A 67 -3.74 -10.58 -7.55
N ASP A 68 -4.51 -9.49 -7.54
CA ASP A 68 -5.90 -9.48 -8.00
C ASP A 68 -6.05 -9.90 -9.47
N LYS A 69 -5.04 -9.64 -10.30
CA LYS A 69 -5.01 -10.04 -11.71
C LYS A 69 -4.28 -11.34 -11.95
N HIS A 70 -3.05 -11.51 -11.42
CA HIS A 70 -2.28 -12.72 -11.73
C HIS A 70 -2.70 -13.95 -10.92
N GLY A 71 -3.47 -13.81 -9.84
CA GLY A 71 -4.14 -14.88 -9.13
C GLY A 71 -3.29 -15.65 -8.10
N ILE A 72 -1.98 -15.39 -7.97
CA ILE A 72 -1.13 -15.95 -6.92
C ILE A 72 -1.29 -15.10 -5.66
N LEU A 73 -1.95 -15.64 -4.63
CA LEU A 73 -2.34 -14.89 -3.43
C LEU A 73 -1.45 -15.20 -2.21
N GLY A 74 -0.68 -16.26 -2.25
CA GLY A 74 0.17 -16.70 -1.14
C GLY A 74 0.96 -17.94 -1.50
N PHE A 75 1.36 -18.73 -0.51
CA PHE A 75 2.17 -19.92 -0.69
C PHE A 75 1.38 -21.16 -1.09
N ILE A 76 0.11 -21.23 -0.67
CA ILE A 76 -0.78 -22.38 -0.82
C ILE A 76 -2.14 -21.94 -1.35
N GLU A 77 -2.82 -22.87 -1.99
CA GLU A 77 -4.19 -22.72 -2.46
C GLU A 77 -5.00 -24.00 -2.23
N PRO A 78 -6.34 -23.93 -2.14
CA PRO A 78 -7.19 -25.10 -2.14
C PRO A 78 -7.15 -25.82 -3.50
N LEU A 79 -7.20 -27.15 -3.48
CA LEU A 79 -7.43 -27.94 -4.69
C LEU A 79 -8.81 -27.61 -5.30
N ALA A 80 -8.92 -27.70 -6.62
CA ALA A 80 -10.14 -27.34 -7.35
C ALA A 80 -11.38 -28.12 -6.90
N ASP A 81 -11.20 -29.37 -6.48
CA ASP A 81 -12.24 -30.28 -5.95
C ASP A 81 -12.50 -30.12 -4.45
N ASN A 82 -11.78 -29.22 -3.78
CA ASN A 82 -11.78 -29.04 -2.33
C ASN A 82 -11.42 -30.32 -1.53
N SER A 83 -10.59 -31.20 -2.08
CA SER A 83 -10.10 -32.40 -1.38
C SER A 83 -8.91 -32.10 -0.45
N GLY A 84 -8.27 -30.94 -0.60
CA GLY A 84 -7.08 -30.57 0.16
C GLY A 84 -6.57 -29.17 -0.18
N ILE A 85 -5.34 -28.91 0.22
CA ILE A 85 -4.58 -27.71 -0.13
C ILE A 85 -3.26 -28.13 -0.78
N ARG A 86 -2.75 -27.29 -1.67
CA ARG A 86 -1.46 -27.50 -2.35
C ARG A 86 -0.63 -26.22 -2.37
N PRO A 87 0.69 -26.29 -2.60
CA PRO A 87 1.49 -25.13 -2.97
C PRO A 87 0.98 -24.51 -4.27
N VAL A 88 1.15 -23.19 -4.42
CA VAL A 88 0.85 -22.52 -5.69
C VAL A 88 1.82 -22.98 -6.79
N THR A 89 1.32 -23.13 -8.01
CA THR A 89 2.03 -23.67 -9.16
C THR A 89 2.02 -22.70 -10.34
N SER A 90 2.73 -23.03 -11.43
CA SER A 90 2.66 -22.26 -12.68
C SER A 90 1.23 -22.18 -13.23
N THR A 91 0.44 -23.26 -13.02
CA THR A 91 -0.97 -23.34 -13.46
C THR A 91 -1.94 -22.49 -12.62
N SER A 92 -1.53 -22.05 -11.43
CA SER A 92 -2.28 -21.13 -10.58
C SER A 92 -2.29 -19.69 -11.14
N ARG A 93 -1.28 -19.34 -11.95
CA ARG A 93 -1.17 -18.02 -12.58
C ARG A 93 -2.21 -17.85 -13.70
N LYS A 94 -2.89 -16.69 -13.69
CA LYS A 94 -4.00 -16.38 -14.60
C LYS A 94 -3.63 -15.51 -15.79
N VAL A 95 -2.46 -14.88 -15.77
CA VAL A 95 -1.99 -13.94 -16.80
C VAL A 95 -0.64 -14.35 -17.35
N LYS A 96 -0.26 -13.83 -18.50
CA LYS A 96 1.00 -14.10 -19.18
C LYS A 96 2.18 -13.50 -18.44
N ALA A 97 3.26 -14.28 -18.24
CA ALA A 97 4.53 -13.77 -17.75
C ALA A 97 5.37 -13.25 -18.92
N ILE A 98 6.47 -12.56 -18.63
CA ILE A 98 7.38 -12.02 -19.65
C ILE A 98 7.88 -13.10 -20.62
N TRP A 99 8.24 -14.29 -20.16
CA TRP A 99 8.69 -15.39 -21.02
C TRP A 99 7.59 -15.93 -21.93
N ASN A 100 6.31 -15.83 -21.52
CA ASN A 100 5.18 -16.20 -22.36
C ASN A 100 4.99 -15.15 -23.47
N ILE A 101 5.09 -13.87 -23.16
CA ILE A 101 5.06 -12.81 -24.16
C ILE A 101 6.20 -12.98 -25.16
N LEU A 102 7.41 -13.23 -24.67
CA LEU A 102 8.60 -13.46 -25.50
C LEU A 102 8.46 -14.72 -26.38
N HIS A 103 7.85 -15.80 -25.86
CA HIS A 103 7.53 -17.00 -26.64
C HIS A 103 6.65 -16.66 -27.85
N ASN A 104 5.56 -15.93 -27.64
CA ASN A 104 4.67 -15.49 -28.71
C ASN A 104 5.38 -14.61 -29.75
N GLN A 105 6.39 -13.84 -29.32
CA GLN A 105 7.22 -13.01 -30.19
C GLN A 105 8.39 -13.77 -30.84
N GLY A 106 8.41 -15.12 -30.75
CA GLY A 106 9.42 -15.99 -31.36
C GLY A 106 10.80 -15.93 -30.70
N LYS A 107 10.92 -15.35 -29.51
CA LYS A 107 12.16 -15.25 -28.75
C LYS A 107 12.40 -16.48 -27.88
N LYS A 108 13.66 -16.82 -27.67
CA LYS A 108 14.09 -17.95 -26.83
C LYS A 108 14.32 -17.49 -25.41
N SER A 109 13.67 -18.15 -24.45
CA SER A 109 13.77 -17.83 -23.02
C SER A 109 14.30 -19.02 -22.21
N ASN A 110 15.34 -18.79 -21.38
CA ASN A 110 15.76 -19.74 -20.36
C ASN A 110 15.30 -19.24 -18.99
N VAL A 111 14.52 -20.01 -18.27
CA VAL A 111 14.00 -19.66 -16.94
C VAL A 111 14.43 -20.73 -15.94
N VAL A 112 15.16 -20.33 -14.88
CA VAL A 112 15.75 -21.27 -13.92
C VAL A 112 15.34 -20.91 -12.50
N GLY A 113 14.62 -21.83 -11.86
CA GLY A 113 14.25 -21.74 -10.44
C GLY A 113 13.18 -20.71 -10.11
N TRP A 114 12.60 -20.00 -11.08
CA TRP A 114 11.62 -18.92 -10.81
C TRP A 114 10.42 -19.43 -10.02
N TRP A 115 9.92 -18.66 -9.10
CA TRP A 115 8.85 -19.08 -8.21
C TRP A 115 7.53 -18.32 -8.46
N PRO A 116 6.38 -19.04 -8.65
CA PRO A 116 6.23 -20.46 -8.96
C PRO A 116 6.44 -20.76 -10.45
N SER A 117 7.11 -21.88 -10.76
CA SER A 117 7.34 -22.32 -12.15
C SER A 117 7.16 -23.83 -12.36
N ASN A 118 6.74 -24.57 -11.35
CA ASN A 118 6.38 -25.98 -11.49
C ASN A 118 4.87 -26.14 -11.78
N PRO A 119 4.48 -27.01 -12.73
CA PRO A 119 5.31 -27.64 -13.74
C PRO A 119 5.90 -26.63 -14.74
N ALA A 120 7.08 -26.99 -15.30
CA ALA A 120 7.80 -26.15 -16.26
C ALA A 120 6.98 -25.94 -17.54
N GLU A 121 6.74 -24.67 -17.89
CA GLU A 121 5.91 -24.29 -19.04
C GLU A 121 6.62 -24.59 -20.38
N PRO A 122 5.86 -24.99 -21.45
CA PRO A 122 6.41 -25.38 -22.75
C PRO A 122 6.79 -24.16 -23.61
N ILE A 123 7.66 -23.29 -23.06
CA ILE A 123 8.14 -22.08 -23.73
C ILE A 123 9.19 -22.38 -24.80
N ASN A 124 9.42 -21.45 -25.70
CA ASN A 124 10.53 -21.52 -26.65
C ASN A 124 11.85 -21.29 -25.91
N GLY A 125 12.57 -22.40 -25.61
CA GLY A 125 13.80 -22.39 -24.82
C GLY A 125 13.77 -23.46 -23.74
N VAL A 126 14.34 -23.16 -22.56
CA VAL A 126 14.44 -24.11 -21.45
C VAL A 126 13.85 -23.51 -20.17
N MET A 127 12.95 -24.26 -19.56
CA MET A 127 12.47 -23.92 -18.21
C MET A 127 12.88 -25.04 -17.23
N VAL A 128 13.55 -24.63 -16.15
CA VAL A 128 13.92 -25.43 -14.99
C VAL A 128 13.12 -24.93 -13.81
N SER A 129 12.19 -25.74 -13.29
CA SER A 129 11.25 -25.28 -12.27
C SER A 129 11.90 -25.09 -10.90
N ASN A 130 11.16 -24.44 -10.01
CA ASN A 130 11.57 -24.19 -8.61
C ASN A 130 11.66 -25.46 -7.73
N LEU A 131 11.36 -26.64 -8.26
CA LEU A 131 11.53 -27.93 -7.56
C LEU A 131 12.83 -28.63 -7.93
N TYR A 132 13.58 -28.12 -8.91
CA TYR A 132 14.78 -28.77 -9.45
C TYR A 132 15.87 -29.04 -8.39
N GLN A 133 16.12 -28.11 -7.49
CA GLN A 133 17.20 -28.18 -6.50
C GLN A 133 16.85 -29.00 -5.25
N LEU A 134 15.59 -29.40 -5.06
CA LEU A 134 15.16 -30.06 -3.83
C LEU A 134 15.73 -31.48 -3.70
N ALA A 135 16.50 -31.73 -2.63
CA ALA A 135 17.07 -33.01 -2.32
C ALA A 135 16.09 -33.86 -1.49
N ASN A 136 15.38 -34.75 -2.15
CA ASN A 136 14.27 -35.53 -1.60
C ASN A 136 14.60 -36.99 -1.26
N LYS A 137 15.84 -37.39 -1.45
CA LYS A 137 16.32 -38.71 -1.11
C LYS A 137 17.58 -38.65 -0.25
N PRO A 138 17.84 -39.66 0.57
CA PRO A 138 19.10 -39.76 1.26
C PRO A 138 20.29 -39.80 0.28
N PHE A 139 21.43 -39.33 0.70
CA PHE A 139 22.65 -39.39 -0.10
C PHE A 139 23.03 -40.84 -0.46
N GLY A 140 23.33 -41.02 -1.75
CA GLY A 140 23.66 -42.34 -2.31
C GLY A 140 22.47 -43.12 -2.87
N GLU A 141 21.24 -42.66 -2.65
CA GLU A 141 20.07 -43.19 -3.33
C GLU A 141 19.83 -42.45 -4.68
N LYS A 142 19.13 -43.14 -5.60
CA LYS A 142 18.76 -42.53 -6.88
C LYS A 142 17.81 -41.36 -6.63
N TRP A 143 18.23 -40.18 -7.06
CA TRP A 143 17.52 -38.93 -6.86
C TRP A 143 16.98 -38.41 -8.19
N ASP A 144 15.84 -38.93 -8.60
CA ASP A 144 15.17 -38.53 -9.82
C ASP A 144 14.46 -37.18 -9.68
N LEU A 145 14.24 -36.50 -10.80
CA LEU A 145 13.42 -35.31 -10.85
C LEU A 145 11.94 -35.66 -10.94
N PRO A 146 11.05 -34.95 -10.24
CA PRO A 146 9.60 -35.07 -10.47
C PRO A 146 9.26 -34.76 -11.94
N ASP A 147 8.22 -35.40 -12.48
CA ASP A 147 7.73 -35.09 -13.82
C ASP A 147 7.31 -33.61 -13.91
N GLY A 148 7.60 -32.99 -15.05
CA GLY A 148 7.32 -31.56 -15.25
C GLY A 148 8.32 -30.59 -14.62
N THR A 149 9.42 -31.08 -14.02
CA THR A 149 10.46 -30.18 -13.45
C THR A 149 11.22 -29.41 -14.53
N ILE A 150 11.41 -30.01 -15.72
CA ILE A 150 12.21 -29.42 -16.81
C ILE A 150 11.46 -29.50 -18.15
N HIS A 151 11.45 -28.37 -18.86
CA HIS A 151 11.04 -28.31 -20.26
C HIS A 151 12.20 -27.76 -21.11
N PRO A 152 12.50 -28.35 -22.32
CA PRO A 152 11.97 -29.59 -22.83
C PRO A 152 12.54 -30.80 -22.08
N LYS A 153 11.80 -31.94 -22.07
CA LYS A 153 12.19 -33.14 -21.35
C LYS A 153 13.55 -33.71 -21.81
N SER A 154 13.98 -33.41 -23.03
CA SER A 154 15.30 -33.80 -23.55
C SER A 154 16.50 -33.23 -22.78
N MET A 155 16.29 -32.14 -21.99
CA MET A 155 17.32 -31.50 -21.17
C MET A 155 17.45 -32.18 -19.79
N GLU A 156 16.49 -33.03 -19.39
CA GLU A 156 16.38 -33.55 -18.02
C GLU A 156 17.62 -34.36 -17.61
N GLU A 157 18.03 -35.35 -18.44
CA GLU A 157 19.18 -36.21 -18.09
C GLU A 157 20.47 -35.42 -17.95
N LYS A 158 20.64 -34.34 -18.73
CA LYS A 158 21.84 -33.51 -18.65
C LYS A 158 21.83 -32.57 -17.44
N LEU A 159 20.69 -31.93 -17.19
CA LEU A 159 20.60 -31.00 -16.08
C LEU A 159 20.61 -31.71 -14.71
N LYS A 160 20.12 -32.93 -14.65
CA LYS A 160 20.14 -33.76 -13.46
C LYS A 160 21.56 -33.96 -12.89
N GLU A 161 22.61 -34.00 -13.76
CA GLU A 161 24.00 -34.11 -13.35
C GLU A 161 24.54 -32.90 -12.57
N PHE A 162 23.91 -31.74 -12.67
CA PHE A 162 24.36 -30.49 -12.04
C PHE A 162 23.75 -30.22 -10.66
N ARG A 163 22.88 -31.11 -10.16
CA ARG A 163 22.33 -30.99 -8.84
C ARG A 163 23.35 -31.40 -7.79
N VAL A 164 23.39 -30.60 -6.71
CA VAL A 164 24.29 -30.80 -5.58
C VAL A 164 23.49 -31.31 -4.38
N HIS A 165 23.84 -32.45 -3.84
CA HIS A 165 23.24 -32.95 -2.61
C HIS A 165 23.89 -32.30 -1.37
N PRO A 166 23.13 -31.91 -0.32
CA PRO A 166 23.69 -31.25 0.87
C PRO A 166 24.83 -32.04 1.53
N GLN A 167 24.82 -33.37 1.48
CA GLN A 167 25.85 -34.22 2.06
C GLN A 167 27.12 -34.37 1.18
N GLU A 168 27.12 -33.84 -0.04
CA GLU A 168 28.35 -33.69 -0.84
C GLU A 168 29.22 -32.55 -0.36
N LEU A 169 28.62 -31.61 0.38
CA LEU A 169 29.35 -30.45 0.91
C LEU A 169 30.27 -30.89 2.03
N THR A 170 31.53 -30.51 1.91
CA THR A 170 32.55 -30.76 2.94
C THR A 170 32.60 -29.58 3.96
N GLY A 171 33.28 -29.81 5.09
CA GLY A 171 33.52 -28.75 6.06
C GLY A 171 34.14 -27.49 5.45
N ASN A 172 34.95 -27.59 4.41
CA ASN A 172 35.57 -26.44 3.76
C ASN A 172 34.55 -25.53 3.09
N HIS A 173 33.43 -26.06 2.57
CA HIS A 173 32.34 -25.27 2.00
C HIS A 173 31.54 -24.52 3.08
N LEU A 174 31.46 -25.10 4.30
CA LEU A 174 30.66 -24.55 5.41
C LEU A 174 31.45 -23.59 6.33
N ILE A 175 32.80 -23.72 6.40
CA ILE A 175 33.64 -22.87 7.27
C ILE A 175 33.45 -21.35 7.01
N PRO A 176 33.28 -20.85 5.76
CA PRO A 176 33.02 -19.44 5.54
C PRO A 176 31.75 -18.94 6.25
N PHE A 177 30.75 -19.80 6.37
CA PHE A 177 29.47 -19.51 7.04
C PHE A 177 29.55 -19.76 8.55
N ILE A 178 30.22 -20.83 8.97
CA ILE A 178 30.28 -21.32 10.35
C ILE A 178 31.77 -21.55 10.71
N PRO A 179 32.50 -20.51 11.08
CA PRO A 179 33.96 -20.62 11.33
C PRO A 179 34.33 -21.63 12.45
N ASN A 180 33.48 -21.80 13.43
CA ASN A 180 33.67 -22.71 14.54
C ASN A 180 33.24 -24.16 14.29
N LEU A 181 32.87 -24.51 13.07
CA LEU A 181 32.27 -25.81 12.69
C LEU A 181 33.00 -27.01 13.25
N LYS A 182 34.34 -26.98 13.27
CA LYS A 182 35.18 -28.07 13.81
C LYS A 182 34.98 -28.36 15.30
N LYS A 183 34.45 -27.38 16.06
CA LYS A 183 34.18 -27.46 17.49
C LYS A 183 32.74 -27.86 17.81
N MET A 184 31.89 -27.94 16.80
CA MET A 184 30.46 -28.15 16.96
C MET A 184 30.06 -29.59 16.66
N ASP A 185 28.98 -30.04 17.29
CA ASP A 185 28.38 -31.35 17.04
C ASP A 185 27.27 -31.21 16.00
N ALA A 186 27.61 -31.49 14.73
CA ALA A 186 26.67 -31.38 13.60
C ALA A 186 25.44 -32.28 13.74
N LYS A 187 25.45 -33.34 14.56
CA LYS A 187 24.29 -34.20 14.82
C LYS A 187 23.29 -33.54 15.79
N LYS A 188 23.76 -32.66 16.67
CA LYS A 188 22.91 -31.98 17.65
C LYS A 188 22.38 -30.64 17.15
N ASP A 189 23.12 -29.96 16.31
CA ASP A 189 22.72 -28.64 15.80
C ASP A 189 22.20 -28.70 14.35
N LYS A 190 20.89 -28.77 14.21
CA LYS A 190 20.18 -28.82 12.91
C LYS A 190 20.47 -27.63 11.99
N ARG A 191 20.91 -26.49 12.53
CA ARG A 191 21.22 -25.28 11.74
C ARG A 191 22.37 -25.52 10.77
N ILE A 192 23.33 -26.36 11.13
CA ILE A 192 24.43 -26.74 10.24
C ILE A 192 23.89 -27.43 8.97
N ALA A 193 22.95 -28.36 9.16
CA ALA A 193 22.29 -29.05 8.03
C ALA A 193 21.45 -28.08 7.19
N SER A 194 20.78 -27.09 7.81
CA SER A 194 20.04 -26.05 7.08
C SER A 194 20.96 -25.16 6.24
N VAL A 195 22.12 -24.72 6.77
CA VAL A 195 23.14 -23.99 5.98
C VAL A 195 23.62 -24.82 4.80
N ALA A 196 23.92 -26.11 5.02
CA ALA A 196 24.36 -27.02 3.95
C ALA A 196 23.27 -27.19 2.87
N LYS A 197 22.00 -27.37 3.28
CA LYS A 197 20.86 -27.49 2.34
C LYS A 197 20.71 -26.22 1.47
N THR A 198 20.70 -25.05 2.10
CA THR A 198 20.58 -23.77 1.37
C THR A 198 21.73 -23.56 0.39
N LEU A 199 22.96 -23.87 0.80
CA LEU A 199 24.15 -23.75 -0.05
C LEU A 199 24.10 -24.71 -1.24
N ALA A 200 23.69 -25.97 -1.02
CA ALA A 200 23.56 -26.97 -2.08
C ALA A 200 22.47 -26.60 -3.10
N ASN A 201 21.33 -26.08 -2.63
CA ASN A 201 20.25 -25.59 -3.47
C ASN A 201 20.73 -24.45 -4.39
N ALA A 202 21.38 -23.44 -3.81
CA ALA A 202 21.92 -22.32 -4.59
C ALA A 202 22.99 -22.77 -5.61
N ALA A 203 23.87 -23.71 -5.22
CA ALA A 203 24.87 -24.27 -6.12
C ALA A 203 24.22 -25.04 -7.30
N SER A 204 23.14 -25.78 -7.04
CA SER A 204 22.39 -26.50 -8.08
C SER A 204 21.77 -25.54 -9.11
N ILE A 205 21.08 -24.50 -8.65
CA ILE A 205 20.50 -23.47 -9.53
C ILE A 205 21.59 -22.75 -10.33
N HIS A 206 22.69 -22.37 -9.67
CA HIS A 206 23.82 -21.72 -10.35
C HIS A 206 24.46 -22.61 -11.40
N ALA A 207 24.68 -23.90 -11.12
CA ALA A 207 25.26 -24.83 -12.06
C ALA A 207 24.34 -25.04 -13.29
N ALA A 208 23.03 -25.22 -13.09
CA ALA A 208 22.08 -25.32 -14.18
C ALA A 208 22.04 -24.07 -15.03
N SER A 209 21.97 -22.89 -14.39
CA SER A 209 21.92 -21.60 -15.09
C SER A 209 23.18 -21.33 -15.90
N THR A 210 24.37 -21.58 -15.34
CA THR A 210 25.65 -21.39 -16.06
C THR A 210 25.83 -22.37 -17.22
N TYR A 211 25.33 -23.59 -17.08
CA TYR A 211 25.29 -24.55 -18.19
C TYR A 211 24.39 -24.03 -19.33
N LEU A 212 23.16 -23.64 -19.03
CA LEU A 212 22.23 -23.15 -20.04
C LEU A 212 22.70 -21.84 -20.68
N GLN A 213 23.32 -20.95 -19.92
CA GLN A 213 23.90 -19.71 -20.41
C GLN A 213 24.95 -19.95 -21.51
N ARG A 214 25.75 -21.00 -21.36
CA ARG A 214 26.85 -21.33 -22.27
C ARG A 214 26.44 -22.26 -23.43
N GLU A 215 25.59 -23.24 -23.18
CA GLU A 215 25.35 -24.35 -24.11
C GLU A 215 24.05 -24.21 -24.90
N THR A 216 23.25 -23.16 -24.66
CA THR A 216 22.00 -22.92 -25.40
C THR A 216 21.96 -21.50 -25.99
N ASP A 217 21.20 -21.35 -27.06
CA ASP A 217 20.84 -20.04 -27.59
C ASP A 217 19.70 -19.44 -26.77
N TRP A 218 19.82 -18.19 -26.40
CA TRP A 218 18.76 -17.47 -25.68
C TRP A 218 18.78 -15.97 -26.01
N ASP A 219 17.59 -15.36 -26.02
CA ASP A 219 17.39 -13.90 -26.05
C ASP A 219 17.15 -13.36 -24.63
N PHE A 220 16.43 -14.13 -23.81
CA PHE A 220 16.10 -13.81 -22.43
C PHE A 220 16.54 -14.96 -21.51
N MET A 221 17.13 -14.60 -20.39
CA MET A 221 17.40 -15.55 -19.33
C MET A 221 16.98 -14.96 -17.99
N ALA A 222 16.18 -15.73 -17.22
CA ALA A 222 15.77 -15.39 -15.86
C ALA A 222 16.26 -16.46 -14.88
N VAL A 223 17.01 -16.05 -13.87
CA VAL A 223 17.55 -16.95 -12.83
C VAL A 223 17.11 -16.44 -11.47
N TYR A 224 16.53 -17.28 -10.64
CA TYR A 224 16.09 -16.96 -9.30
C TYR A 224 16.88 -17.73 -8.25
N HIS A 225 17.39 -17.02 -7.25
CA HIS A 225 18.12 -17.55 -6.10
C HIS A 225 17.38 -17.16 -4.81
N ASP A 226 16.90 -18.16 -4.07
CA ASP A 226 16.21 -18.04 -2.79
C ASP A 226 17.14 -18.03 -1.56
N ALA A 227 18.44 -18.27 -1.79
CA ALA A 227 19.33 -18.61 -0.68
C ALA A 227 19.62 -17.44 0.26
N VAL A 228 19.60 -16.18 -0.20
CA VAL A 228 19.80 -15.03 0.72
C VAL A 228 18.67 -14.95 1.72
N ASP A 229 17.41 -15.10 1.28
CA ASP A 229 16.24 -15.15 2.16
C ASP A 229 16.36 -16.27 3.19
N HIS A 230 16.70 -17.47 2.76
CA HIS A 230 16.87 -18.63 3.64
C HIS A 230 17.99 -18.42 4.67
N PHE A 231 19.13 -17.85 4.27
CA PHE A 231 20.20 -17.51 5.21
C PHE A 231 19.77 -16.43 6.21
N CYS A 232 18.98 -15.45 5.75
CA CYS A 232 18.45 -14.41 6.61
C CYS A 232 17.46 -14.96 7.64
N HIS A 233 16.48 -15.76 7.26
CA HIS A 233 15.54 -16.39 8.19
C HIS A 233 16.26 -17.29 9.20
N LEU A 234 17.27 -18.04 8.77
CA LEU A 234 18.04 -18.91 9.64
C LEU A 234 18.88 -18.13 10.65
N ALA A 235 19.57 -17.06 10.21
CA ALA A 235 20.70 -16.52 10.93
C ALA A 235 20.69 -14.99 11.15
N MET A 236 19.73 -14.23 10.64
CA MET A 236 19.71 -12.78 10.84
C MET A 236 19.66 -12.39 12.33
N LYS A 237 19.06 -13.22 13.17
CA LYS A 237 19.08 -13.02 14.63
C LYS A 237 20.49 -13.05 15.25
N PHE A 238 21.45 -13.64 14.57
CA PHE A 238 22.86 -13.70 14.96
C PHE A 238 23.72 -12.69 14.18
N HIS A 239 23.16 -11.98 13.18
CA HIS A 239 23.90 -10.95 12.45
C HIS A 239 24.28 -9.77 13.35
N PRO A 240 25.51 -9.25 13.28
CA PRO A 240 26.00 -8.13 14.10
C PRO A 240 25.13 -6.85 13.95
N PRO A 241 25.00 -6.07 15.04
CA PRO A 241 25.54 -6.31 16.39
C PRO A 241 24.72 -7.36 17.16
N GLN A 242 25.39 -8.05 18.09
CA GLN A 242 24.72 -9.04 18.94
C GLN A 242 23.59 -8.39 19.73
N ARG A 243 22.43 -9.01 19.69
CA ARG A 243 21.25 -8.53 20.43
C ARG A 243 21.15 -9.11 21.82
N PRO A 244 20.57 -8.37 22.80
CA PRO A 244 20.31 -8.89 24.14
C PRO A 244 19.53 -10.20 24.10
N GLY A 245 19.94 -11.17 24.92
CA GLY A 245 19.29 -12.48 25.01
C GLY A 245 19.80 -13.53 24.02
N ILE A 246 20.71 -13.19 23.10
CA ILE A 246 21.39 -14.14 22.25
C ILE A 246 22.64 -14.67 22.98
N PRO A 247 22.74 -16.00 23.21
CA PRO A 247 23.93 -16.58 23.81
C PRO A 247 25.21 -16.35 23.00
N ASP A 248 26.32 -16.01 23.64
CA ASP A 248 27.60 -15.69 23.00
C ASP A 248 28.09 -16.81 22.09
N GLU A 249 27.95 -18.05 22.52
CA GLU A 249 28.36 -19.24 21.75
C GLU A 249 27.58 -19.30 20.42
N LEU A 250 26.26 -19.08 20.45
CA LEU A 250 25.43 -19.10 19.24
C LEU A 250 25.71 -17.93 18.33
N PHE A 251 25.93 -16.75 18.94
CA PHE A 251 26.34 -15.57 18.17
C PHE A 251 27.65 -15.82 17.44
N GLU A 252 28.70 -16.26 18.14
CA GLU A 252 29.99 -16.51 17.54
C GLU A 252 30.00 -17.64 16.49
N ASN A 253 29.11 -18.61 16.64
CA ASN A 253 28.99 -19.70 15.68
C ASN A 253 28.29 -19.28 14.39
N TYR A 254 27.28 -18.37 14.44
CA TYR A 254 26.39 -18.11 13.30
C TYR A 254 26.40 -16.67 12.78
N LYS A 255 27.15 -15.74 13.40
CA LYS A 255 27.19 -14.33 13.01
C LYS A 255 27.61 -14.07 11.57
N ASN A 256 28.36 -14.98 10.96
CA ASN A 256 28.86 -14.84 9.60
C ASN A 256 27.92 -15.38 8.53
N VAL A 257 26.88 -16.14 8.87
CA VAL A 257 26.04 -16.86 7.89
C VAL A 257 25.42 -15.93 6.85
N VAL A 258 24.86 -14.82 7.30
CA VAL A 258 24.25 -13.84 6.40
C VAL A 258 25.28 -13.21 5.47
N GLU A 259 26.37 -12.65 6.01
CA GLU A 259 27.42 -12.03 5.18
C GLU A 259 28.04 -13.02 4.20
N ALA A 260 28.33 -14.25 4.64
CA ALA A 260 28.87 -15.29 3.77
C ALA A 260 27.89 -15.66 2.64
N GLY A 261 26.57 -15.63 2.90
CA GLY A 261 25.54 -15.80 1.89
C GLY A 261 25.62 -14.74 0.79
N TYR A 262 25.73 -13.47 1.15
CA TYR A 262 25.90 -12.39 0.20
C TYR A 262 27.23 -12.48 -0.57
N MET A 263 28.33 -12.79 0.09
CA MET A 263 29.62 -13.00 -0.55
C MET A 263 29.60 -14.17 -1.53
N PHE A 264 28.90 -15.24 -1.19
CA PHE A 264 28.72 -16.37 -2.09
C PHE A 264 27.92 -15.98 -3.34
N HIS A 265 26.91 -15.11 -3.19
CA HIS A 265 26.17 -14.57 -4.36
C HIS A 265 27.03 -13.64 -5.23
N ASP A 266 27.92 -12.85 -4.64
CA ASP A 266 28.88 -12.02 -5.39
C ASP A 266 29.85 -12.88 -6.19
N MET A 267 30.32 -14.01 -5.65
CA MET A 267 31.16 -14.99 -6.36
C MET A 267 30.40 -15.68 -7.51
N MET A 268 29.15 -16.09 -7.29
CA MET A 268 28.30 -16.63 -8.37
C MET A 268 28.03 -15.61 -9.46
N LEU A 269 27.85 -14.33 -9.09
CA LEU A 269 27.67 -13.22 -10.02
C LEU A 269 28.93 -13.04 -10.88
N GLU A 270 30.13 -13.06 -10.30
CA GLU A 270 31.39 -12.98 -11.04
C GLU A 270 31.45 -14.05 -12.15
N ARG A 271 31.14 -15.30 -11.78
CA ARG A 271 31.10 -16.39 -12.75
C ARG A 271 30.07 -16.17 -13.84
N THR A 272 28.87 -15.73 -13.50
CA THR A 272 27.79 -15.44 -14.45
C THR A 272 28.20 -14.33 -15.43
N LEU A 273 28.73 -13.22 -14.91
CA LEU A 273 29.15 -12.08 -15.73
C LEU A 273 30.35 -12.40 -16.63
N SER A 274 31.20 -13.35 -16.23
CA SER A 274 32.35 -13.77 -17.06
C SER A 274 31.96 -14.51 -18.33
N MET A 275 30.69 -14.92 -18.47
CA MET A 275 30.19 -15.72 -19.59
C MET A 275 29.24 -14.97 -20.51
N ILE A 276 28.93 -13.71 -20.25
CA ILE A 276 28.10 -12.86 -21.10
C ILE A 276 28.95 -12.00 -22.01
N ASP A 277 28.38 -11.61 -23.15
CA ASP A 277 29.00 -10.63 -24.05
C ASP A 277 28.61 -9.19 -23.66
N GLU A 278 29.34 -8.23 -24.22
CA GLU A 278 29.13 -6.79 -23.96
C GLU A 278 27.75 -6.25 -24.44
N ASN A 279 27.06 -6.99 -25.31
CA ASN A 279 25.74 -6.61 -25.83
C ASN A 279 24.59 -7.13 -24.94
N THR A 280 24.89 -7.82 -23.88
CA THR A 280 23.91 -8.33 -22.93
C THR A 280 23.56 -7.29 -21.87
N THR A 281 22.28 -6.95 -21.74
CA THR A 281 21.79 -6.15 -20.60
C THR A 281 21.52 -7.07 -19.42
N VAL A 282 22.10 -6.75 -18.26
CA VAL A 282 21.91 -7.51 -17.02
C VAL A 282 21.08 -6.68 -16.05
N VAL A 283 20.05 -7.30 -15.51
CA VAL A 283 19.18 -6.74 -14.46
C VAL A 283 19.32 -7.65 -13.23
N ILE A 284 19.75 -7.10 -12.10
CA ILE A 284 19.79 -7.81 -10.81
C ILE A 284 18.73 -7.18 -9.93
N VAL A 285 17.87 -7.98 -9.33
CA VAL A 285 16.72 -7.46 -8.59
C VAL A 285 16.37 -8.34 -7.39
N SER A 286 15.86 -7.71 -6.34
CA SER A 286 15.23 -8.39 -5.20
C SER A 286 13.77 -7.97 -5.07
N ASP A 287 12.92 -8.86 -4.62
CA ASP A 287 11.49 -8.61 -4.41
C ASP A 287 11.19 -7.84 -3.13
N HIS A 288 11.98 -8.03 -2.09
CA HIS A 288 11.97 -7.28 -0.83
C HIS A 288 13.37 -7.27 -0.21
N GLY A 289 13.55 -6.57 0.88
CA GLY A 289 14.74 -6.66 1.71
C GLY A 289 14.49 -7.45 2.99
N PHE A 290 15.43 -7.39 3.93
CA PHE A 290 15.34 -8.09 5.21
C PHE A 290 15.79 -7.16 6.34
N HIS A 291 15.03 -7.10 7.44
CA HIS A 291 15.37 -6.25 8.57
C HIS A 291 16.63 -6.72 9.30
N SER A 292 17.76 -6.10 8.99
CA SER A 292 19.03 -6.24 9.72
C SER A 292 19.17 -5.22 10.86
N ASP A 293 18.25 -4.27 10.96
CA ASP A 293 18.22 -3.11 11.84
C ASP A 293 17.32 -3.32 13.09
N ASN A 294 17.00 -2.22 13.76
CA ASN A 294 16.16 -2.20 14.97
C ASN A 294 14.69 -2.57 14.71
N LEU A 295 14.24 -2.58 13.46
CA LEU A 295 12.88 -2.97 13.07
C LEU A 295 12.70 -4.49 13.00
N ARG A 296 13.80 -5.26 13.02
CA ARG A 296 13.70 -6.72 13.05
C ARG A 296 12.89 -7.19 14.26
N PRO A 297 11.84 -8.00 14.09
CA PRO A 297 11.03 -8.52 15.18
C PRO A 297 11.89 -9.26 16.22
N LYS A 298 11.59 -9.07 17.50
CA LYS A 298 12.25 -9.83 18.58
C LYS A 298 11.76 -11.28 18.63
N TYR A 299 10.51 -11.49 18.21
CA TYR A 299 9.84 -12.78 18.11
C TYR A 299 8.80 -12.68 17.00
N LEU A 300 8.50 -13.80 16.36
CA LEU A 300 7.45 -13.88 15.36
C LEU A 300 6.11 -14.18 16.03
N LEU A 301 5.06 -13.55 15.56
CA LEU A 301 3.69 -13.83 15.99
C LEU A 301 3.28 -15.24 15.52
N LYS A 302 2.36 -15.88 16.22
CA LYS A 302 1.75 -17.13 15.76
C LYS A 302 0.59 -16.81 14.80
N GLU A 303 0.94 -16.45 13.59
CA GLU A 303 -0.01 -16.21 12.51
C GLU A 303 0.53 -16.77 11.20
N PRO A 304 -0.34 -17.04 10.21
CA PRO A 304 0.11 -17.50 8.90
C PRO A 304 1.08 -16.49 8.25
N ALA A 305 2.12 -17.02 7.62
CA ALA A 305 3.19 -16.24 7.00
C ALA A 305 3.90 -15.24 7.94
N ALA A 306 3.95 -15.50 9.25
CA ALA A 306 4.65 -14.67 10.22
C ALA A 306 6.12 -14.38 9.86
N PRO A 307 6.90 -15.27 9.21
CA PRO A 307 8.26 -14.96 8.76
C PRO A 307 8.33 -13.72 7.87
N ALA A 308 7.29 -13.41 7.09
CA ALA A 308 7.24 -12.20 6.27
C ALA A 308 7.28 -10.88 7.07
N LEU A 309 7.10 -10.91 8.39
CA LEU A 309 7.30 -9.75 9.26
C LEU A 309 8.79 -9.36 9.41
N GLU A 310 9.71 -10.26 9.07
CA GLU A 310 11.15 -9.98 9.07
C GLU A 310 11.59 -9.26 7.77
N HIS A 311 10.73 -9.23 6.75
CA HIS A 311 11.01 -8.62 5.47
C HIS A 311 10.93 -7.09 5.54
N SER A 312 11.89 -6.39 4.93
CA SER A 312 11.86 -4.94 4.80
C SER A 312 11.16 -4.51 3.49
N PRO A 313 10.56 -3.31 3.45
CA PRO A 313 9.73 -2.89 2.31
C PRO A 313 10.52 -2.55 1.04
N TYR A 314 11.85 -2.59 1.07
CA TYR A 314 12.69 -2.25 -0.05
C TYR A 314 13.75 -3.32 -0.29
N GLY A 315 13.72 -3.92 -1.47
CA GLY A 315 14.81 -4.70 -2.05
C GLY A 315 15.78 -3.80 -2.82
N PHE A 316 16.64 -4.41 -3.64
CA PHE A 316 17.58 -3.68 -4.48
C PHE A 316 17.32 -3.96 -5.98
N ILE A 317 17.71 -3.01 -6.82
CA ILE A 317 17.73 -3.16 -8.27
C ILE A 317 19.03 -2.58 -8.82
N CYS A 318 19.66 -3.28 -9.77
CA CYS A 318 20.82 -2.81 -10.52
C CYS A 318 20.63 -3.17 -11.99
N VAL A 319 21.00 -2.27 -12.91
CA VAL A 319 20.91 -2.52 -14.34
C VAL A 319 22.20 -2.05 -15.02
N LYS A 320 22.76 -2.90 -15.88
CA LYS A 320 23.95 -2.58 -16.68
C LYS A 320 23.81 -3.19 -18.05
N GLY A 321 24.20 -2.46 -19.11
CA GLY A 321 24.17 -2.96 -20.48
C GLY A 321 24.27 -1.85 -21.51
N PRO A 322 24.15 -2.17 -22.79
CA PRO A 322 24.16 -1.19 -23.86
C PRO A 322 23.04 -0.16 -23.71
N GLY A 323 23.37 1.14 -23.82
CA GLY A 323 22.42 2.24 -23.70
C GLY A 323 21.87 2.49 -22.31
N ILE A 324 22.45 1.85 -21.28
CA ILE A 324 22.15 2.09 -19.86
C ILE A 324 23.15 3.08 -19.30
N LYS A 325 22.66 4.07 -18.56
CA LYS A 325 23.48 5.06 -17.86
C LYS A 325 24.45 4.41 -16.87
N LYS A 326 25.44 5.17 -16.38
CA LYS A 326 26.48 4.68 -15.47
C LYS A 326 26.55 5.54 -14.22
N GLY A 327 26.66 4.88 -13.06
CA GLY A 327 26.86 5.53 -11.77
C GLY A 327 25.67 6.35 -11.28
N GLU A 328 24.49 6.21 -11.90
CA GLU A 328 23.29 6.95 -11.49
C GLU A 328 22.36 6.10 -10.60
N ILE A 329 21.57 6.78 -9.78
CA ILE A 329 20.64 6.15 -8.86
C ILE A 329 19.25 6.05 -9.51
N ILE A 330 18.62 4.88 -9.40
CA ILE A 330 17.23 4.65 -9.79
C ILE A 330 16.33 5.08 -8.63
N HIS A 331 15.39 5.97 -8.91
CA HIS A 331 14.42 6.45 -7.93
C HIS A 331 13.01 5.91 -8.20
N GLY A 332 12.29 5.56 -7.12
CA GLY A 332 10.87 5.25 -7.16
C GLY A 332 10.49 3.94 -7.87
N ALA A 333 11.44 3.01 -8.04
CA ALA A 333 11.16 1.71 -8.64
C ALA A 333 10.27 0.84 -7.75
N SER A 334 9.42 0.04 -8.39
CA SER A 334 8.56 -0.99 -7.78
C SER A 334 8.77 -2.33 -8.47
N VAL A 335 8.52 -3.41 -7.78
CA VAL A 335 8.57 -4.78 -8.38
C VAL A 335 7.65 -4.92 -9.59
N LEU A 336 6.58 -4.14 -9.68
CA LEU A 336 5.70 -4.10 -10.84
C LEU A 336 6.36 -3.53 -12.09
N ASP A 337 7.40 -2.71 -11.94
CA ASP A 337 8.06 -2.00 -13.04
C ASP A 337 9.03 -2.88 -13.83
N VAL A 338 9.37 -4.07 -13.32
CA VAL A 338 10.37 -4.96 -13.93
C VAL A 338 9.92 -5.43 -15.30
N THR A 339 8.76 -6.06 -15.43
CA THR A 339 8.24 -6.53 -16.72
C THR A 339 8.04 -5.40 -17.75
N PRO A 340 7.42 -4.25 -17.44
CA PRO A 340 7.37 -3.11 -18.36
C PRO A 340 8.76 -2.62 -18.81
N THR A 341 9.77 -2.66 -17.92
CA THR A 341 11.15 -2.29 -18.26
C THR A 341 11.78 -3.32 -19.19
N LEU A 342 11.59 -4.62 -18.92
CA LEU A 342 12.07 -5.71 -19.78
C LEU A 342 11.45 -5.62 -21.19
N LEU A 343 10.14 -5.37 -21.29
CA LEU A 343 9.48 -5.15 -22.58
C LEU A 343 10.10 -3.98 -23.34
N SER A 344 10.40 -2.87 -22.64
CA SER A 344 11.08 -1.72 -23.24
C SER A 344 12.49 -2.06 -23.73
N LEU A 345 13.26 -2.88 -23.00
CA LEU A 345 14.58 -3.36 -23.42
C LEU A 345 14.52 -4.21 -24.68
N PHE A 346 13.45 -4.96 -24.88
CA PHE A 346 13.19 -5.74 -26.10
C PHE A 346 12.55 -4.92 -27.23
N GLY A 347 12.19 -3.65 -26.99
CA GLY A 347 11.45 -2.82 -27.94
C GLY A 347 10.02 -3.31 -28.19
N LEU A 348 9.47 -4.07 -27.24
CA LEU A 348 8.09 -4.59 -27.28
C LEU A 348 7.12 -3.61 -26.61
N PRO A 349 5.85 -3.58 -27.05
CA PRO A 349 4.86 -2.72 -26.44
C PRO A 349 4.49 -3.17 -25.02
N ILE A 350 4.17 -2.19 -24.18
CA ILE A 350 3.71 -2.38 -22.80
C ILE A 350 2.19 -2.47 -22.81
N GLY A 351 1.59 -3.38 -22.06
CA GLY A 351 0.14 -3.39 -21.87
C GLY A 351 -0.33 -2.16 -21.08
N GLU A 352 -1.30 -1.39 -21.60
CA GLU A 352 -1.85 -0.21 -20.92
C GLU A 352 -2.47 -0.56 -19.56
N ASN A 353 -2.93 -1.80 -19.42
CA ASN A 353 -3.51 -2.34 -18.19
C ASN A 353 -2.49 -2.90 -17.19
N MET A 354 -1.18 -2.89 -17.51
CA MET A 354 -0.12 -3.17 -16.53
C MET A 354 -0.03 -2.04 -15.50
N GLU A 355 0.05 -2.40 -14.22
CA GLU A 355 0.13 -1.39 -13.15
C GLU A 355 1.54 -0.83 -12.98
N GLY A 356 2.55 -1.60 -13.34
CA GLY A 356 3.94 -1.14 -13.38
C GLY A 356 4.23 -0.21 -14.56
N LYS A 357 5.29 0.57 -14.44
CA LYS A 357 5.77 1.50 -15.47
C LYS A 357 7.21 1.20 -15.82
N PRO A 358 7.63 1.41 -17.09
CA PRO A 358 9.02 1.21 -17.44
C PRO A 358 9.93 2.22 -16.75
N LEU A 359 11.08 1.81 -16.27
CA LEU A 359 12.08 2.64 -15.63
C LEU A 359 12.87 3.45 -16.69
N LEU A 360 12.22 4.40 -17.36
CA LEU A 360 12.82 5.17 -18.46
C LEU A 360 14.05 5.98 -18.04
N GLN A 361 14.20 6.27 -16.76
CA GLN A 361 15.34 6.99 -16.19
C GLN A 361 16.69 6.26 -16.34
N ILE A 362 16.66 4.93 -16.58
CA ILE A 362 17.87 4.12 -16.71
C ILE A 362 18.59 4.28 -18.07
N PHE A 363 17.87 4.75 -19.10
CA PHE A 363 18.40 4.83 -20.46
C PHE A 363 19.23 6.10 -20.68
N GLU A 364 20.35 5.99 -21.42
CA GLU A 364 21.16 7.12 -21.83
C GLU A 364 20.40 8.07 -22.75
N ASN A 365 19.65 7.50 -23.70
CA ASN A 365 18.85 8.24 -24.65
C ASN A 365 17.38 8.24 -24.24
N LYS A 366 16.69 9.34 -24.56
CA LYS A 366 15.25 9.44 -24.30
C LYS A 366 14.50 8.37 -25.10
N THR A 367 13.98 7.39 -24.41
CA THR A 367 13.20 6.29 -25.00
C THR A 367 11.70 6.58 -24.86
N THR A 368 10.95 6.42 -25.95
CA THR A 368 9.50 6.52 -25.94
C THR A 368 8.94 5.10 -26.04
N PRO A 369 8.33 4.54 -24.99
CA PRO A 369 7.76 3.20 -25.05
C PRO A 369 6.53 3.19 -25.95
N SER A 370 6.29 2.05 -26.60
CA SER A 370 5.03 1.77 -27.29
C SER A 370 4.08 1.03 -26.35
N PHE A 371 2.78 1.13 -26.63
CA PHE A 371 1.73 0.52 -25.80
C PHE A 371 0.75 -0.28 -26.65
N ILE A 372 0.16 -1.31 -26.03
CA ILE A 372 -1.00 -2.03 -26.52
C ILE A 372 -2.07 -2.11 -25.43
N GLU A 373 -3.30 -2.33 -25.81
CA GLU A 373 -4.40 -2.37 -24.85
C GLU A 373 -4.19 -3.43 -23.77
N ASP A 374 -3.90 -4.69 -24.18
CA ASP A 374 -3.78 -5.81 -23.25
C ASP A 374 -3.09 -7.00 -23.90
N TRP A 375 -2.01 -7.50 -23.31
CA TRP A 375 -1.35 -8.73 -23.77
C TRP A 375 -2.23 -9.96 -23.66
N GLU A 376 -3.21 -9.99 -22.74
CA GLU A 376 -4.13 -11.12 -22.58
C GLU A 376 -5.08 -11.26 -23.77
N LYS A 377 -5.32 -10.19 -24.56
CA LYS A 377 -6.13 -10.18 -25.77
C LYS A 377 -5.37 -10.53 -27.06
N VAL A 378 -4.05 -10.59 -26.99
CA VAL A 378 -3.22 -11.00 -28.14
C VAL A 378 -3.39 -12.48 -28.38
N GLU A 379 -3.75 -12.85 -29.63
CA GLU A 379 -3.92 -14.25 -30.05
C GLU A 379 -2.57 -14.94 -30.32
N GLY A 380 -2.55 -16.26 -30.26
CA GLY A 380 -1.39 -17.08 -30.57
C GLY A 380 -0.98 -18.03 -29.45
N ASP A 381 0.13 -18.71 -29.65
CA ASP A 381 0.74 -19.58 -28.65
C ASP A 381 1.64 -18.75 -27.72
N PHE A 382 1.48 -18.94 -26.43
CA PHE A 382 2.25 -18.28 -25.38
C PHE A 382 3.06 -19.28 -24.54
N GLY A 383 3.09 -20.56 -24.92
CA GLY A 383 3.80 -21.58 -24.16
C GLY A 383 3.29 -21.76 -22.72
N MET A 384 2.02 -21.48 -22.47
CA MET A 384 1.37 -21.72 -21.19
C MET A 384 0.74 -23.12 -21.16
N HIS A 385 0.65 -23.70 -19.96
CA HIS A 385 -0.05 -24.96 -19.79
C HIS A 385 -1.56 -24.84 -20.03
N SER A 386 -2.15 -25.92 -20.60
CA SER A 386 -3.60 -26.08 -20.56
C SER A 386 -4.06 -26.33 -19.11
N LYS A 387 -5.27 -25.89 -18.75
CA LYS A 387 -5.84 -26.04 -17.39
C LYS A 387 -6.07 -27.50 -16.93
N THR A 388 -5.74 -28.47 -17.73
CA THR A 388 -6.00 -29.91 -17.50
C THR A 388 -4.79 -30.71 -17.02
N ILE A 389 -3.67 -30.07 -16.70
CA ILE A 389 -2.50 -30.76 -16.16
C ILE A 389 -2.74 -31.18 -14.72
N VAL A 390 -2.50 -32.46 -14.43
CA VAL A 390 -2.52 -33.04 -13.08
C VAL A 390 -1.12 -32.90 -12.48
N ASP A 391 -1.02 -32.22 -11.34
CA ASP A 391 0.24 -32.06 -10.63
C ASP A 391 0.71 -33.36 -9.96
N ASP A 392 2.02 -33.52 -9.76
CA ASP A 392 2.61 -34.67 -9.08
C ASP A 392 2.41 -34.58 -7.56
N PRO A 393 1.66 -35.48 -6.90
CA PRO A 393 1.40 -35.44 -5.47
C PRO A 393 2.65 -35.49 -4.58
N TRP A 394 3.75 -36.11 -5.03
CA TRP A 394 5.00 -36.18 -4.28
C TRP A 394 5.76 -34.87 -4.30
N ALA A 395 5.80 -34.18 -5.43
CA ALA A 395 6.40 -32.88 -5.55
C ALA A 395 5.67 -31.85 -4.68
N GLU A 396 4.34 -31.95 -4.60
CA GLU A 396 3.49 -31.11 -3.73
C GLU A 396 3.82 -31.33 -2.25
N GLN A 397 4.00 -32.56 -1.82
CA GLN A 397 4.30 -32.87 -0.41
C GLN A 397 5.65 -32.30 0.03
N GLU A 398 6.67 -32.35 -0.82
CA GLU A 398 7.99 -31.79 -0.51
C GLU A 398 7.99 -30.28 -0.45
N ALA A 399 7.36 -29.63 -1.43
CA ALA A 399 7.20 -28.18 -1.41
C ALA A 399 6.42 -27.73 -0.16
N MET A 400 5.40 -28.48 0.24
CA MET A 400 4.65 -28.24 1.47
C MET A 400 5.54 -28.37 2.71
N GLN A 401 6.37 -29.42 2.79
CA GLN A 401 7.30 -29.63 3.90
C GLN A 401 8.31 -28.49 4.03
N GLN A 402 8.83 -27.99 2.93
CA GLN A 402 9.74 -26.84 2.92
C GLN A 402 9.07 -25.58 3.49
N LEU A 403 7.82 -25.29 3.10
CA LEU A 403 7.06 -24.15 3.61
C LEU A 403 6.80 -24.25 5.12
N ILE A 404 6.58 -25.47 5.63
CA ILE A 404 6.45 -25.75 7.07
C ILE A 404 7.78 -25.49 7.79
N GLU A 405 8.91 -25.99 7.23
CA GLU A 405 10.24 -25.82 7.82
C GLU A 405 10.65 -24.34 7.93
N LEU A 406 10.27 -23.52 6.96
CA LEU A 406 10.48 -22.07 6.93
C LEU A 406 9.47 -21.30 7.81
N GLY A 407 8.39 -21.97 8.26
CA GLY A 407 7.36 -21.36 9.10
C GLY A 407 6.32 -20.51 8.36
N TYR A 408 6.27 -20.54 7.05
CA TYR A 408 5.27 -19.84 6.24
C TYR A 408 3.88 -20.45 6.34
N ILE A 409 3.81 -21.76 6.58
CA ILE A 409 2.57 -22.49 6.82
C ILE A 409 2.70 -23.36 8.08
N GLU A 410 1.58 -23.61 8.75
CA GLU A 410 1.55 -24.54 9.87
C GLU A 410 1.55 -26.00 9.42
N ALA A 411 2.07 -26.88 10.29
CA ALA A 411 1.94 -28.32 10.09
C ALA A 411 0.44 -28.69 9.96
N PRO A 412 0.10 -29.64 9.06
CA PRO A 412 -1.29 -29.97 8.75
C PRO A 412 -2.10 -30.39 9.99
N ASP A 413 -3.29 -29.78 10.16
CA ASP A 413 -4.30 -30.25 11.08
C ASP A 413 -4.98 -31.52 10.53
N GLU A 414 -5.51 -32.39 11.39
CA GLU A 414 -6.22 -33.59 10.99
C GLU A 414 -7.55 -33.29 10.25
N ASN A 415 -8.11 -32.09 10.46
CA ASN A 415 -9.37 -31.69 9.84
C ASN A 415 -9.16 -30.96 8.49
N ILE A 416 -9.31 -31.69 7.39
CA ILE A 416 -9.14 -31.19 6.02
C ILE A 416 -10.07 -29.99 5.71
N ALA A 417 -11.33 -30.03 6.13
CA ALA A 417 -12.31 -28.96 5.87
C ALA A 417 -11.91 -27.67 6.56
N SER A 418 -11.41 -27.74 7.78
CA SER A 418 -10.90 -26.56 8.54
C SER A 418 -9.67 -25.96 7.85
N ARG A 419 -8.77 -26.79 7.32
CA ARG A 419 -7.58 -26.34 6.58
C ARG A 419 -7.93 -25.61 5.30
N ILE A 420 -8.86 -26.14 4.53
CA ILE A 420 -9.33 -25.53 3.28
C ILE A 420 -9.97 -24.18 3.57
N GLU A 421 -10.84 -24.09 4.58
CA GLU A 421 -11.50 -22.83 4.94
C GLU A 421 -10.50 -21.80 5.46
N SER A 422 -9.54 -22.21 6.30
CA SER A 422 -8.45 -21.34 6.76
C SER A 422 -7.62 -20.83 5.59
N SER A 423 -7.20 -21.70 4.66
CA SER A 423 -6.45 -21.31 3.46
C SER A 423 -7.23 -20.30 2.59
N LYS A 424 -8.54 -20.53 2.40
CA LYS A 424 -9.41 -19.60 1.67
C LYS A 424 -9.48 -18.23 2.33
N ASN A 425 -9.66 -18.19 3.64
CA ASN A 425 -9.76 -16.93 4.39
C ASN A 425 -8.42 -16.16 4.36
N GLU A 426 -7.28 -16.84 4.54
CA GLU A 426 -5.97 -16.20 4.44
C GLU A 426 -5.67 -15.70 3.02
N SER A 427 -6.00 -16.47 1.98
CA SER A 427 -5.86 -16.01 0.59
C SER A 427 -6.69 -14.75 0.32
N GLN A 428 -7.93 -14.69 0.84
CA GLN A 428 -8.76 -13.49 0.74
C GLN A 428 -8.19 -12.31 1.54
N TYR A 429 -7.62 -12.57 2.71
CA TYR A 429 -6.95 -11.55 3.51
C TYR A 429 -5.70 -10.99 2.82
N TYR A 430 -4.87 -11.85 2.21
CA TYR A 430 -3.71 -11.41 1.43
C TYR A 430 -4.13 -10.60 0.19
N LEU A 431 -5.19 -11.02 -0.49
CA LEU A 431 -5.77 -10.25 -1.59
C LEU A 431 -6.23 -8.86 -1.12
N ALA A 432 -6.94 -8.80 0.00
CA ALA A 432 -7.39 -7.52 0.56
C ALA A 432 -6.20 -6.61 0.93
N ARG A 433 -5.12 -7.16 1.52
CA ARG A 433 -3.89 -6.41 1.80
C ARG A 433 -3.24 -5.87 0.51
N ASN A 434 -3.18 -6.69 -0.52
CA ASN A 434 -2.62 -6.30 -1.82
C ASN A 434 -3.45 -5.19 -2.50
N LEU A 435 -4.79 -5.27 -2.39
CA LEU A 435 -5.69 -4.21 -2.84
C LEU A 435 -5.52 -2.90 -2.04
N ILE A 436 -5.33 -3.00 -0.72
CA ILE A 436 -5.04 -1.84 0.14
C ILE A 436 -3.73 -1.16 -0.28
N ASP A 437 -2.67 -1.93 -0.52
CA ASP A 437 -1.39 -1.40 -1.02
C ASP A 437 -1.57 -0.71 -2.39
N GLY A 438 -2.42 -1.26 -3.27
CA GLY A 438 -2.84 -0.65 -4.53
C GLY A 438 -3.83 0.51 -4.39
N LYS A 439 -4.21 0.91 -3.16
CA LYS A 439 -5.23 1.94 -2.87
C LYS A 439 -6.64 1.61 -3.39
N LYS A 440 -6.90 0.35 -3.71
CA LYS A 440 -8.21 -0.18 -4.12
C LYS A 440 -9.05 -0.52 -2.88
N TYR A 441 -9.32 0.50 -2.04
CA TYR A 441 -9.94 0.30 -0.72
C TYR A 441 -11.38 -0.20 -0.79
N VAL A 442 -12.13 0.15 -1.83
CA VAL A 442 -13.54 -0.25 -1.97
C VAL A 442 -13.63 -1.75 -2.22
N GLU A 443 -12.81 -2.26 -3.11
CA GLU A 443 -12.70 -3.68 -3.42
C GLU A 443 -12.20 -4.48 -2.20
N ALA A 444 -11.23 -3.91 -1.46
CA ALA A 444 -10.74 -4.51 -0.22
C ALA A 444 -11.84 -4.61 0.86
N ILE A 445 -12.72 -3.60 0.97
CA ILE A 445 -13.86 -3.60 1.91
C ILE A 445 -14.81 -4.76 1.62
N GLU A 446 -15.16 -5.00 0.35
CA GLU A 446 -16.07 -6.08 -0.04
C GLU A 446 -15.56 -7.47 0.36
N ILE A 447 -14.25 -7.67 0.33
CA ILE A 447 -13.60 -8.90 0.77
C ILE A 447 -13.58 -8.98 2.29
N LEU A 448 -13.10 -7.90 2.93
CA LEU A 448 -12.90 -7.86 4.38
C LEU A 448 -14.23 -7.97 5.15
N GLU A 449 -15.32 -7.32 4.70
CA GLU A 449 -16.64 -7.47 5.32
C GLU A 449 -17.05 -8.95 5.36
N LYS A 450 -16.84 -9.71 4.27
CA LYS A 450 -17.20 -11.13 4.17
C LYS A 450 -16.39 -12.03 5.11
N ILE A 451 -15.06 -11.79 5.19
CA ILE A 451 -14.20 -12.64 6.06
C ILE A 451 -14.33 -12.28 7.54
N VAL A 452 -14.62 -11.00 7.87
CA VAL A 452 -14.92 -10.57 9.25
C VAL A 452 -16.23 -11.20 9.74
N ASP A 453 -17.27 -11.21 8.92
CA ASP A 453 -18.57 -11.82 9.27
C ASP A 453 -18.42 -13.32 9.54
N LYS A 454 -17.59 -14.03 8.76
CA LYS A 454 -17.32 -15.45 8.95
C LYS A 454 -16.42 -15.75 10.15
N ASN A 455 -15.47 -14.86 10.42
CA ASN A 455 -14.44 -15.05 11.45
C ASN A 455 -14.42 -13.86 12.43
N PRO A 456 -15.48 -13.62 13.20
CA PRO A 456 -15.63 -12.42 14.02
C PRO A 456 -14.62 -12.32 15.16
N LYS A 457 -13.94 -13.42 15.54
CA LYS A 457 -12.87 -13.42 16.54
C LYS A 457 -11.48 -13.13 15.97
N GLU A 458 -11.32 -13.07 14.64
CA GLU A 458 -10.03 -12.77 14.00
C GLU A 458 -9.84 -11.26 13.88
N LEU A 459 -9.12 -10.69 14.84
CA LEU A 459 -8.96 -9.23 14.96
C LEU A 459 -8.23 -8.60 13.77
N ARG A 460 -7.29 -9.32 13.13
CA ARG A 460 -6.50 -8.81 11.99
C ARG A 460 -7.38 -8.34 10.83
N TYR A 461 -8.43 -9.10 10.52
CA TYR A 461 -9.37 -8.77 9.43
C TYR A 461 -10.15 -7.49 9.75
N GLY A 462 -10.69 -7.40 10.96
CA GLY A 462 -11.43 -6.22 11.41
C GLY A 462 -10.58 -4.95 11.48
N GLN A 463 -9.32 -5.07 11.86
CA GLN A 463 -8.38 -3.95 11.90
C GLN A 463 -8.11 -3.39 10.51
N ARG A 464 -7.87 -4.24 9.51
CA ARG A 464 -7.70 -3.80 8.11
C ARG A 464 -8.98 -3.20 7.54
N LEU A 465 -10.15 -3.74 7.90
CA LEU A 465 -11.44 -3.18 7.52
C LEU A 465 -11.65 -1.78 8.13
N ALA A 466 -11.30 -1.58 9.40
CA ALA A 466 -11.37 -0.26 10.03
C ALA A 466 -10.47 0.76 9.33
N PHE A 467 -9.25 0.36 8.93
CA PHE A 467 -8.36 1.19 8.13
C PHE A 467 -8.95 1.54 6.75
N CYS A 468 -9.60 0.58 6.07
CA CYS A 468 -10.26 0.83 4.79
C CYS A 468 -11.45 1.79 4.93
N TYR A 469 -12.26 1.65 5.99
CA TYR A 469 -13.33 2.60 6.27
C TYR A 469 -12.81 4.01 6.52
N LEU A 470 -11.69 4.13 7.26
CA LEU A 470 -11.03 5.42 7.47
C LEU A 470 -10.52 6.03 6.16
N SER A 471 -9.88 5.21 5.32
CA SER A 471 -9.30 5.63 4.03
C SER A 471 -10.36 6.06 3.01
N THR A 472 -11.56 5.43 3.07
CA THR A 472 -12.71 5.77 2.22
C THR A 472 -13.67 6.79 2.86
N ASN A 473 -13.23 7.44 3.93
CA ASN A 473 -14.02 8.45 4.69
C ASN A 473 -15.35 7.92 5.27
N ARG A 474 -15.49 6.60 5.47
CA ARG A 474 -16.66 5.98 6.11
C ARG A 474 -16.54 6.04 7.63
N LEU A 475 -16.42 7.27 8.18
CA LEU A 475 -15.96 7.52 9.55
C LEU A 475 -16.88 6.94 10.62
N LYS A 476 -18.21 6.91 10.39
CA LYS A 476 -19.17 6.28 11.32
C LYS A 476 -18.99 4.78 11.42
N LYS A 477 -18.86 4.09 10.25
CA LYS A 477 -18.60 2.63 10.22
C LYS A 477 -17.26 2.32 10.89
N CYS A 478 -16.22 3.14 10.61
CA CYS A 478 -14.91 3.01 11.25
C CYS A 478 -15.02 3.10 12.78
N ARG A 479 -15.71 4.11 13.33
CA ARG A 479 -15.90 4.28 14.78
C ARG A 479 -16.59 3.07 15.41
N ILE A 480 -17.73 2.66 14.86
CA ILE A 480 -18.50 1.52 15.36
C ILE A 480 -17.63 0.26 15.37
N LEU A 481 -16.90 -0.01 14.30
CA LEU A 481 -16.05 -1.18 14.20
C LEU A 481 -14.89 -1.14 15.21
N ILE A 482 -14.23 0.01 15.39
CA ILE A 482 -13.18 0.18 16.42
C ILE A 482 -13.71 -0.16 17.80
N ASP A 483 -14.90 0.35 18.16
CA ASP A 483 -15.51 0.08 19.47
C ASP A 483 -15.86 -1.40 19.66
N GLN A 484 -16.38 -2.06 18.62
CA GLN A 484 -16.64 -3.51 18.60
C GLN A 484 -15.36 -4.32 18.79
N LEU A 485 -14.31 -4.01 18.04
CA LEU A 485 -13.01 -4.70 18.10
C LEU A 485 -12.33 -4.51 19.46
N LYS A 486 -12.39 -3.30 20.05
CA LYS A 486 -11.86 -3.04 21.41
C LYS A 486 -12.61 -3.85 22.48
N ASN A 487 -13.93 -4.01 22.35
CA ASN A 487 -14.71 -4.83 23.27
C ASN A 487 -14.37 -6.33 23.10
N LEU A 488 -14.27 -6.80 21.86
CA LEU A 488 -13.87 -8.17 21.55
C LEU A 488 -12.46 -8.47 22.08
N GLN A 489 -11.51 -7.56 21.91
CA GLN A 489 -10.17 -7.70 22.43
C GLN A 489 -10.15 -7.87 23.95
N LYS A 490 -10.88 -7.01 24.70
CA LYS A 490 -10.99 -7.13 26.16
C LYS A 490 -11.61 -8.48 26.58
N GLN A 491 -12.54 -8.99 25.79
CA GLN A 491 -13.15 -10.28 26.01
C GLN A 491 -12.16 -11.43 25.82
N ILE A 492 -11.38 -11.40 24.73
CA ILE A 492 -10.30 -12.37 24.45
C ILE A 492 -9.24 -12.32 25.55
N GLU A 493 -8.78 -11.15 25.96
CA GLU A 493 -7.82 -10.97 27.04
C GLU A 493 -8.31 -11.55 28.39
N LYS A 494 -9.62 -11.43 28.64
CA LYS A 494 -10.24 -12.03 29.85
C LYS A 494 -10.31 -13.55 29.76
N GLU A 495 -10.65 -14.10 28.61
CA GLU A 495 -10.67 -15.54 28.35
C GLU A 495 -9.24 -16.12 28.49
N GLU A 496 -8.24 -15.45 27.94
CA GLU A 496 -6.85 -15.90 27.98
C GLU A 496 -6.23 -15.92 29.39
N LYS A 497 -6.59 -14.96 30.24
CA LYS A 497 -6.14 -14.94 31.65
C LYS A 497 -6.64 -16.14 32.46
N GLN A 498 -7.62 -16.87 31.96
CA GLN A 498 -8.18 -18.06 32.62
C GLN A 498 -7.54 -19.36 32.14
N LEU A 499 -6.70 -19.33 31.09
CA LEU A 499 -6.04 -20.50 30.52
C LEU A 499 -4.69 -20.77 31.19
N THR A 500 -4.34 -22.05 31.31
CA THR A 500 -3.02 -22.49 31.75
C THR A 500 -1.96 -22.21 30.67
N GLU A 501 -0.66 -22.22 31.05
CA GLU A 501 0.44 -22.04 30.07
C GLU A 501 0.45 -23.13 28.98
N GLU A 502 0.03 -24.35 29.30
CA GLU A 502 -0.06 -25.44 28.32
C GLU A 502 -1.22 -25.25 27.34
N GLU A 503 -2.39 -24.83 27.83
CA GLU A 503 -3.55 -24.51 26.99
C GLU A 503 -3.26 -23.31 26.12
N LEU A 504 -2.57 -22.31 26.65
CA LEU A 504 -2.06 -21.18 25.92
C LEU A 504 -1.08 -21.58 24.80
N LYS A 505 -0.20 -22.56 25.03
CA LYS A 505 0.72 -23.10 23.99
C LYS A 505 0.00 -23.91 22.90
N LYS A 506 -1.14 -24.51 23.21
CA LYS A 506 -1.96 -25.32 22.27
C LYS A 506 -2.94 -24.49 21.43
N LYS A 507 -3.23 -23.25 21.82
CA LYS A 507 -4.11 -22.36 21.06
C LYS A 507 -3.46 -21.95 19.73
N LYS A 508 -4.04 -22.32 18.62
CA LYS A 508 -3.46 -22.19 17.27
C LYS A 508 -3.44 -20.76 16.73
N PHE A 509 -4.42 -19.93 17.01
CA PHE A 509 -4.53 -18.56 16.53
C PHE A 509 -5.19 -17.64 17.57
N GLY A 510 -4.92 -16.34 17.49
CA GLY A 510 -5.56 -15.34 18.35
C GLY A 510 -4.80 -15.03 19.63
N PHE A 511 -3.51 -15.30 19.69
CA PHE A 511 -2.69 -14.93 20.82
C PHE A 511 -2.29 -13.46 20.74
N ILE A 512 -2.90 -12.66 21.57
CA ILE A 512 -2.37 -11.35 21.91
C ILE A 512 -1.34 -11.53 23.03
N ARG A 513 -0.20 -12.17 22.74
CA ARG A 513 0.97 -11.96 23.55
C ARG A 513 1.70 -10.75 22.99
N GLU A 514 1.56 -9.67 23.75
CA GLU A 514 2.26 -8.40 23.68
C GLU A 514 1.85 -7.40 22.59
N ALA A 515 1.30 -6.34 23.10
CA ALA A 515 1.46 -4.91 22.76
C ALA A 515 1.13 -4.39 21.34
N GLU A 516 1.18 -5.16 20.26
CA GLU A 516 0.96 -4.56 18.93
C GLU A 516 -0.51 -4.41 18.56
N LEU A 517 -1.33 -5.43 18.76
CA LEU A 517 -2.74 -5.41 18.36
C LEU A 517 -3.62 -4.41 19.13
N PRO A 518 -3.51 -4.29 20.49
CA PRO A 518 -4.23 -3.27 21.23
C PRO A 518 -3.88 -1.86 20.80
N ASN A 519 -2.60 -1.64 20.50
CA ASN A 519 -2.09 -0.35 20.12
C ASN A 519 -2.46 0.03 18.70
N TYR A 520 -2.66 -0.96 17.81
CA TYR A 520 -3.10 -0.70 16.44
C TYR A 520 -4.52 -0.10 16.38
N LEU A 521 -5.47 -0.58 17.19
CA LEU A 521 -6.80 0.03 17.27
C LEU A 521 -6.75 1.46 17.83
N ASN A 522 -5.91 1.72 18.82
CA ASN A 522 -5.67 3.06 19.31
C ASN A 522 -4.99 3.95 18.27
N TYR A 523 -4.08 3.39 17.48
CA TYR A 523 -3.46 4.07 16.35
C TYR A 523 -4.51 4.48 15.30
N ILE A 524 -5.38 3.56 14.84
CA ILE A 524 -6.46 3.88 13.87
C ILE A 524 -7.41 4.93 14.47
N GLU A 525 -7.74 4.84 15.75
CA GLU A 525 -8.56 5.87 16.42
C GLU A 525 -7.87 7.23 16.44
N GLY A 526 -6.54 7.27 16.65
CA GLY A 526 -5.73 8.48 16.51
C GLY A 526 -5.84 9.08 15.11
N LEU A 527 -5.72 8.25 14.07
CA LEU A 527 -5.91 8.67 12.68
C LEU A 527 -7.36 9.16 12.42
N LEU A 528 -8.35 8.51 13.02
CA LEU A 528 -9.74 8.97 12.94
C LEU A 528 -9.92 10.35 13.55
N PHE A 529 -9.30 10.64 14.70
CA PHE A 529 -9.29 11.98 15.28
C PHE A 529 -8.61 13.01 14.36
N MET A 530 -7.51 12.65 13.68
CA MET A 530 -6.88 13.52 12.68
C MET A 530 -7.84 13.82 11.53
N LYS A 531 -8.57 12.83 11.03
CA LYS A 531 -9.55 12.98 9.94
C LYS A 531 -10.71 13.91 10.29
N VAL A 532 -11.09 13.97 11.56
CA VAL A 532 -12.16 14.89 12.04
C VAL A 532 -11.59 16.16 12.70
N ASN A 533 -10.37 16.55 12.34
CA ASN A 533 -9.66 17.75 12.80
C ASN A 533 -9.47 17.87 14.33
N LYS A 534 -9.59 16.76 15.07
CA LYS A 534 -9.37 16.72 16.52
C LYS A 534 -7.89 16.46 16.85
N TRP A 535 -7.00 17.30 16.32
CA TRP A 535 -5.55 17.15 16.38
C TRP A 535 -4.97 16.97 17.79
N GLY A 536 -5.56 17.66 18.79
CA GLY A 536 -5.13 17.54 20.19
C GLY A 536 -5.43 16.16 20.78
N GLN A 537 -6.60 15.60 20.48
CA GLN A 537 -6.99 14.26 20.92
C GLN A 537 -6.16 13.19 20.18
N ALA A 538 -5.95 13.39 18.88
CA ALA A 538 -5.08 12.53 18.06
C ALA A 538 -3.67 12.47 18.64
N LEU A 539 -3.06 13.64 18.89
CA LEU A 539 -1.69 13.71 19.41
C LEU A 539 -1.55 13.03 20.77
N LYS A 540 -2.51 13.25 21.69
CA LYS A 540 -2.51 12.59 23.00
C LYS A 540 -2.54 11.07 22.86
N LEU A 541 -3.41 10.54 22.00
CA LEU A 541 -3.56 9.10 21.81
C LEU A 541 -2.35 8.49 21.10
N LEU A 542 -1.84 9.15 20.04
CA LEU A 542 -0.66 8.68 19.32
C LEU A 542 0.61 8.67 20.19
N LYS A 543 0.79 9.64 21.12
CA LYS A 543 1.87 9.63 22.11
C LYS A 543 1.74 8.42 23.06
N GLN A 544 0.54 8.08 23.53
CA GLN A 544 0.32 6.88 24.32
C GLN A 544 0.64 5.59 23.56
N VAL A 545 0.34 5.57 22.25
CA VAL A 545 0.69 4.45 21.39
C VAL A 545 2.20 4.36 21.23
N SER A 546 2.90 5.47 20.99
CA SER A 546 4.37 5.47 20.82
C SER A 546 5.15 5.00 22.07
N GLU A 547 4.60 5.22 23.28
CA GLU A 547 5.20 4.66 24.52
C GLU A 547 5.21 3.11 24.53
N LYS A 548 4.23 2.49 23.88
CA LYS A 548 4.09 1.03 23.81
C LYS A 548 4.83 0.43 22.61
N VAL A 549 4.89 1.17 21.51
CA VAL A 549 5.55 0.75 20.26
C VAL A 549 6.54 1.83 19.79
N PRO A 550 7.63 2.07 20.54
CA PRO A 550 8.55 3.20 20.32
C PRO A 550 9.26 3.16 18.96
N ASN A 551 9.37 1.97 18.36
CA ASN A 551 10.03 1.80 17.05
C ASN A 551 9.05 1.78 15.88
N ASN A 552 7.79 2.17 16.07
CA ASN A 552 6.81 2.23 14.97
C ASN A 552 6.88 3.59 14.26
N ILE A 553 7.42 3.58 13.05
CA ILE A 553 7.63 4.78 12.23
C ILE A 553 6.33 5.49 11.93
N ASP A 554 5.27 4.76 11.56
CA ASP A 554 3.98 5.35 11.20
C ASP A 554 3.36 6.14 12.35
N VAL A 555 3.53 5.65 13.58
CA VAL A 555 3.07 6.37 14.77
C VAL A 555 3.79 7.71 14.91
N HIS A 556 5.13 7.70 14.80
CA HIS A 556 5.93 8.93 14.91
C HIS A 556 5.68 9.90 13.75
N VAL A 557 5.54 9.39 12.52
CA VAL A 557 5.12 10.20 11.36
C VAL A 557 3.81 10.92 11.63
N ASN A 558 2.81 10.23 12.20
CA ASN A 558 1.51 10.85 12.46
C ASN A 558 1.53 11.75 13.69
N ILE A 559 2.40 11.52 14.67
CA ILE A 559 2.70 12.49 15.73
C ILE A 559 3.27 13.77 15.11
N GLY A 560 4.30 13.64 14.26
CA GLY A 560 4.90 14.78 13.55
C GLY A 560 3.88 15.57 12.74
N LYS A 561 3.03 14.90 11.97
CA LYS A 561 1.92 15.53 11.20
C LYS A 561 0.94 16.27 12.11
N ALA A 562 0.55 15.67 13.24
CA ALA A 562 -0.35 16.32 14.19
C ALA A 562 0.31 17.55 14.86
N CYS A 563 1.61 17.47 15.13
CA CYS A 563 2.40 18.60 15.63
C CYS A 563 2.50 19.72 14.59
N LEU A 564 2.78 19.41 13.31
CA LEU A 564 2.79 20.41 12.23
C LEU A 564 1.46 21.17 12.13
N HIS A 565 0.33 20.44 12.18
CA HIS A 565 -1.00 21.05 12.15
C HIS A 565 -1.29 21.94 13.37
N ARG A 566 -0.69 21.62 14.52
CA ARG A 566 -0.81 22.42 15.73
C ARG A 566 0.25 23.51 15.87
N GLN A 567 1.10 23.67 14.85
CA GLN A 567 2.24 24.61 14.86
C GLN A 567 3.25 24.35 15.99
N LEU A 568 3.36 23.10 16.44
CA LEU A 568 4.31 22.65 17.45
C LEU A 568 5.60 22.18 16.73
N TRP A 569 6.36 23.15 16.19
CA TRP A 569 7.45 22.89 15.25
C TRP A 569 8.57 22.05 15.85
N ASP A 570 8.98 22.33 17.11
CA ASP A 570 10.03 21.60 17.79
C ASP A 570 9.64 20.15 18.10
N GLU A 571 8.37 19.92 18.50
CA GLU A 571 7.84 18.57 18.70
C GLU A 571 7.69 17.81 17.39
N ALA A 572 7.37 18.50 16.29
CA ALA A 572 7.32 17.92 14.96
C ALA A 572 8.70 17.47 14.50
N GLU A 573 9.72 18.32 14.66
CA GLU A 573 11.12 17.99 14.40
C GLU A 573 11.54 16.73 15.15
N GLN A 574 11.36 16.72 16.49
CA GLN A 574 11.69 15.57 17.32
C GLN A 574 11.02 14.26 16.82
N ALA A 575 9.75 14.32 16.49
CA ALA A 575 9.02 13.15 16.00
C ALA A 575 9.61 12.61 14.68
N PHE A 576 9.96 13.48 13.73
CA PHE A 576 10.56 13.06 12.46
C PHE A 576 12.02 12.62 12.62
N VAL A 577 12.80 13.24 13.52
CA VAL A 577 14.14 12.79 13.86
C VAL A 577 14.10 11.38 14.47
N ILE A 578 13.13 11.09 15.35
CA ILE A 578 12.92 9.72 15.85
C ILE A 578 12.63 8.77 14.68
N CYS A 579 11.76 9.14 13.73
CA CYS A 579 11.52 8.33 12.53
C CYS A 579 12.82 8.00 11.80
N LEU A 580 13.66 9.01 11.54
CA LEU A 580 14.92 8.86 10.82
C LEU A 580 15.98 8.07 11.61
N SER A 581 15.92 8.11 12.93
CA SER A 581 16.78 7.24 13.77
C SER A 581 16.39 5.76 13.69
N ILE A 582 15.14 5.46 13.32
CA ILE A 582 14.62 4.10 13.14
C ILE A 582 14.86 3.63 11.69
N ASP A 583 14.49 4.46 10.72
CA ASP A 583 14.69 4.25 9.29
C ASP A 583 15.12 5.56 8.63
N ASP A 584 16.42 5.67 8.35
CA ASP A 584 17.05 6.83 7.70
C ASP A 584 16.62 7.05 6.24
N SER A 585 15.90 6.10 5.66
CA SER A 585 15.39 6.17 4.29
C SER A 585 13.94 6.63 4.18
N SER A 586 13.30 7.00 5.29
CA SER A 586 11.90 7.39 5.32
C SER A 586 11.67 8.74 4.63
N TYR A 587 11.30 8.71 3.35
CA TYR A 587 11.02 9.94 2.58
C TYR A 587 9.89 10.78 3.20
N ILE A 588 8.94 10.16 3.90
CA ILE A 588 7.87 10.87 4.58
C ILE A 588 8.41 11.64 5.79
N ALA A 589 9.35 11.04 6.52
CA ALA A 589 9.98 11.70 7.67
C ALA A 589 10.88 12.87 7.21
N HIS A 590 11.72 12.66 6.19
CA HIS A 590 12.49 13.73 5.57
C HIS A 590 11.60 14.89 5.09
N HIS A 591 10.52 14.58 4.38
CA HIS A 591 9.56 15.60 3.95
C HIS A 591 8.94 16.36 5.15
N GLY A 592 8.53 15.64 6.19
CA GLY A 592 7.95 16.23 7.40
C GLY A 592 8.95 17.13 8.14
N LEU A 593 10.20 16.71 8.23
CA LEU A 593 11.30 17.48 8.82
C LEU A 593 11.60 18.72 8.00
N GLY A 594 11.65 18.60 6.67
CA GLY A 594 11.78 19.71 5.76
C GLY A 594 10.67 20.76 5.92
N ILE A 595 9.41 20.35 6.13
CA ILE A 595 8.31 21.26 6.46
C ILE A 595 8.56 21.96 7.81
N ALA A 596 8.98 21.22 8.85
CA ALA A 596 9.25 21.79 10.16
C ALA A 596 10.32 22.89 10.05
N PHE A 597 11.43 22.63 9.36
CA PHE A 597 12.48 23.64 9.11
C PHE A 597 11.98 24.84 8.28
N LEU A 598 11.20 24.57 7.22
CA LEU A 598 10.60 25.62 6.39
C LEU A 598 9.74 26.58 7.22
N ARG A 599 8.91 26.06 8.13
CA ARG A 599 8.03 26.88 9.00
C ARG A 599 8.79 27.64 10.07
N ARG A 600 10.01 27.21 10.42
CA ARG A 600 10.94 27.92 11.34
C ARG A 600 11.86 28.90 10.61
N GLY A 601 11.77 29.03 9.29
CA GLY A 601 12.62 29.92 8.49
C GLY A 601 14.02 29.39 8.19
N MET A 602 14.28 28.09 8.40
CA MET A 602 15.56 27.42 8.17
C MET A 602 15.56 26.84 6.74
N PHE A 603 15.57 27.72 5.74
CA PHE A 603 15.24 27.36 4.35
C PHE A 603 16.24 26.42 3.68
N GLU A 604 17.55 26.60 3.93
CA GLU A 604 18.59 25.72 3.40
C GLU A 604 18.47 24.31 3.97
N MET A 605 18.32 24.18 5.28
CA MET A 605 18.11 22.88 5.94
C MET A 605 16.81 22.22 5.46
N ALA A 606 15.77 23.03 5.20
CA ALA A 606 14.54 22.51 4.64
C ALA A 606 14.76 21.90 3.25
N LEU A 607 15.56 22.56 2.40
CA LEU A 607 15.90 22.04 1.07
C LEU A 607 16.68 20.73 1.14
N ASP A 608 17.69 20.63 2.03
CA ASP A 608 18.47 19.41 2.21
C ASP A 608 17.55 18.21 2.52
N GLU A 609 16.68 18.38 3.50
CA GLU A 609 15.72 17.33 3.90
C GLU A 609 14.68 17.01 2.81
N LEU A 610 14.21 18.03 2.09
CA LEU A 610 13.24 17.82 1.01
C LEU A 610 13.89 17.11 -0.20
N PHE A 611 15.17 17.35 -0.49
CA PHE A 611 15.89 16.60 -1.52
C PHE A 611 16.09 15.14 -1.10
N LEU A 612 16.46 14.85 0.14
CA LEU A 612 16.50 13.49 0.67
C LEU A 612 15.13 12.80 0.58
N ALA A 613 14.03 13.53 0.78
CA ALA A 613 12.70 12.98 0.54
C ALA A 613 12.48 12.59 -0.93
N LEU A 614 12.99 13.37 -1.89
CA LEU A 614 12.90 13.06 -3.32
C LEU A 614 13.81 11.90 -3.74
N GLU A 615 14.95 11.69 -3.08
CA GLU A 615 15.79 10.50 -3.28
C GLU A 615 15.02 9.22 -2.94
N GLY A 616 14.22 9.25 -1.87
CA GLY A 616 13.35 8.13 -1.50
C GLY A 616 12.10 7.98 -2.37
N ASN A 617 11.55 9.09 -2.87
CA ASN A 617 10.38 9.09 -3.76
C ASN A 617 10.34 10.35 -4.63
N TYR A 618 10.90 10.25 -5.83
CA TYR A 618 10.91 11.38 -6.78
C TYR A 618 9.51 11.83 -7.21
N ALA A 619 8.58 10.90 -7.40
CA ALA A 619 7.21 11.18 -7.80
C ALA A 619 6.33 11.64 -6.60
N TYR A 620 6.86 12.53 -5.76
CA TYR A 620 6.18 13.05 -4.56
C TYR A 620 5.83 14.55 -4.73
N PRO A 621 4.63 14.87 -5.25
CA PRO A 621 4.25 16.26 -5.59
C PRO A 621 4.40 17.24 -4.44
N SER A 622 4.10 16.80 -3.20
CA SER A 622 4.18 17.65 -2.01
C SER A 622 5.61 18.06 -1.66
N ALA A 623 6.61 17.21 -1.92
CA ALA A 623 8.01 17.56 -1.69
C ALA A 623 8.45 18.63 -2.71
N HIS A 624 8.16 18.46 -3.99
CA HIS A 624 8.43 19.48 -5.02
C HIS A 624 7.74 20.81 -4.70
N TYR A 625 6.50 20.77 -4.19
CA TYR A 625 5.80 21.96 -3.77
C TYR A 625 6.53 22.70 -2.65
N HIS A 626 6.96 22.00 -1.58
CA HIS A 626 7.65 22.64 -0.46
C HIS A 626 9.09 23.08 -0.81
N ILE A 627 9.76 22.39 -1.75
CA ILE A 627 11.01 22.88 -2.35
C ILE A 627 10.76 24.22 -3.04
N GLY A 628 9.69 24.34 -3.82
CA GLY A 628 9.31 25.61 -4.44
C GLY A 628 9.07 26.71 -3.40
N GLU A 629 8.35 26.40 -2.29
CA GLU A 629 8.15 27.37 -1.19
C GLU A 629 9.49 27.81 -0.57
N ALA A 630 10.41 26.90 -0.30
CA ALA A 630 11.72 27.20 0.27
C ALA A 630 12.57 28.07 -0.68
N LEU A 631 12.58 27.75 -1.98
CA LEU A 631 13.31 28.47 -3.01
C LEU A 631 12.77 29.90 -3.20
N VAL A 632 11.45 30.11 -3.11
CA VAL A 632 10.86 31.45 -3.11
C VAL A 632 11.39 32.27 -1.93
N ARG A 633 11.47 31.68 -0.74
CA ARG A 633 12.00 32.37 0.45
C ARG A 633 13.48 32.72 0.34
N LEU A 634 14.21 32.01 -0.50
CA LEU A 634 15.62 32.27 -0.85
C LEU A 634 15.79 33.16 -2.09
N ASN A 635 14.71 33.71 -2.63
CA ASN A 635 14.68 34.52 -3.87
C ASN A 635 15.21 33.80 -5.12
N LYS A 636 15.15 32.44 -5.13
CA LYS A 636 15.55 31.61 -6.30
C LYS A 636 14.31 31.31 -7.15
N PHE A 637 13.77 32.36 -7.80
CA PHE A 637 12.45 32.31 -8.43
C PHE A 637 12.37 31.38 -9.65
N ASN A 638 13.44 31.28 -10.45
CA ASN A 638 13.45 30.36 -11.60
C ASN A 638 13.43 28.92 -11.17
N GLU A 639 14.23 28.56 -10.18
CA GLU A 639 14.27 27.19 -9.62
C GLU A 639 12.97 26.86 -8.89
N ALA A 640 12.37 27.84 -8.20
CA ALA A 640 11.07 27.69 -7.57
C ALA A 640 9.97 27.37 -8.60
N ALA A 641 9.94 28.11 -9.72
CA ALA A 641 9.00 27.85 -10.80
C ALA A 641 9.18 26.44 -11.39
N GLN A 642 10.41 25.97 -11.54
CA GLN A 642 10.68 24.59 -11.99
C GLN A 642 10.12 23.55 -10.99
N ALA A 643 10.37 23.74 -9.69
CA ALA A 643 9.86 22.83 -8.67
C ALA A 643 8.32 22.78 -8.65
N PHE A 644 7.65 23.94 -8.76
CA PHE A 644 6.19 23.97 -8.86
C PHE A 644 5.66 23.37 -10.17
N LYS A 645 6.37 23.52 -11.30
CA LYS A 645 6.02 22.85 -12.57
C LYS A 645 6.07 21.33 -12.42
N VAL A 646 7.11 20.80 -11.78
CA VAL A 646 7.18 19.36 -11.49
C VAL A 646 6.02 18.95 -10.59
N ALA A 647 5.72 19.71 -9.53
CA ALA A 647 4.60 19.43 -8.65
C ALA A 647 3.26 19.37 -9.39
N THR A 648 3.01 20.31 -10.33
CA THR A 648 1.79 20.33 -11.16
C THR A 648 1.78 19.26 -12.24
N SER A 649 2.93 18.85 -12.78
CA SER A 649 3.00 17.74 -13.74
C SER A 649 2.66 16.40 -13.08
N LEU A 650 3.12 16.19 -11.84
CA LEU A 650 2.82 15.00 -11.04
C LEU A 650 1.40 15.01 -10.44
N SER A 651 0.88 16.20 -10.16
CA SER A 651 -0.46 16.42 -9.60
C SER A 651 -1.12 17.63 -10.26
N PRO A 652 -1.74 17.46 -11.45
CA PRO A 652 -2.30 18.56 -12.21
C PRO A 652 -3.35 19.40 -11.49
N GLY A 653 -4.02 18.83 -10.49
CA GLY A 653 -5.01 19.52 -9.67
C GLY A 653 -4.44 20.29 -8.47
N MET A 654 -3.11 20.41 -8.30
CA MET A 654 -2.50 21.08 -7.17
C MET A 654 -2.63 22.60 -7.24
N THR A 655 -3.79 23.10 -6.87
CA THR A 655 -4.16 24.52 -6.89
C THR A 655 -3.13 25.44 -6.25
N LYS A 656 -2.54 25.02 -5.13
CA LYS A 656 -1.53 25.83 -4.41
C LYS A 656 -0.28 26.08 -5.26
N ALA A 657 0.17 25.06 -6.02
CA ALA A 657 1.31 25.20 -6.91
C ALA A 657 0.99 26.08 -8.12
N HIS A 658 -0.23 25.96 -8.69
CA HIS A 658 -0.69 26.87 -9.73
C HIS A 658 -0.77 28.34 -9.26
N LYS A 659 -1.17 28.59 -8.00
CA LYS A 659 -1.15 29.95 -7.45
C LYS A 659 0.26 30.54 -7.40
N TRP A 660 1.24 29.76 -6.91
CA TRP A 660 2.63 30.19 -6.89
C TRP A 660 3.19 30.42 -8.28
N LEU A 661 2.88 29.56 -9.25
CA LEU A 661 3.34 29.73 -10.64
C LEU A 661 2.73 30.99 -11.27
N ALA A 662 1.44 31.25 -11.06
CA ALA A 662 0.81 32.46 -11.55
C ALA A 662 1.51 33.72 -10.98
N ASP A 663 1.69 33.77 -9.66
CA ASP A 663 2.32 34.87 -8.97
C ASP A 663 3.79 35.10 -9.42
N LEU A 664 4.58 34.03 -9.45
CA LEU A 664 5.98 34.10 -9.88
C LEU A 664 6.14 34.58 -11.31
N TYR A 665 5.33 34.08 -12.25
CA TYR A 665 5.41 34.49 -13.65
C TYR A 665 4.87 35.91 -13.90
N GLU A 666 3.90 36.36 -13.09
CA GLU A 666 3.36 37.70 -13.20
C GLU A 666 4.31 38.74 -12.59
N ASN A 667 4.82 38.49 -11.39
CA ASN A 667 5.49 39.54 -10.59
C ASN A 667 7.02 39.44 -10.64
N GLU A 668 7.61 38.23 -10.69
CA GLU A 668 9.07 38.06 -10.53
C GLU A 668 9.78 37.71 -11.85
N LEU A 669 9.16 36.86 -12.68
CA LEU A 669 9.79 36.34 -13.89
C LEU A 669 9.35 37.06 -15.18
N SER A 670 8.44 38.04 -15.08
CA SER A 670 7.96 38.86 -16.19
C SER A 670 7.51 38.05 -17.41
N ASN A 671 6.81 36.92 -17.18
CA ASN A 671 6.30 36.04 -18.25
C ASN A 671 4.76 35.94 -18.21
N PRO A 672 4.05 36.96 -18.76
CA PRO A 672 2.60 37.02 -18.69
C PRO A 672 1.89 35.87 -19.44
N LEU A 673 2.54 35.23 -20.43
CA LEU A 673 1.94 34.11 -21.14
C LEU A 673 1.86 32.87 -20.25
N GLU A 674 2.94 32.53 -19.55
CA GLU A 674 2.92 31.43 -18.59
C GLU A 674 2.02 31.75 -17.39
N ALA A 675 2.04 32.98 -16.86
CA ALA A 675 1.13 33.42 -15.81
C ALA A 675 -0.33 33.18 -16.21
N LYS A 676 -0.71 33.54 -17.44
CA LYS A 676 -2.08 33.35 -17.94
C LYS A 676 -2.51 31.88 -17.96
N VAL A 677 -1.64 30.95 -18.32
CA VAL A 677 -1.94 29.50 -18.29
C VAL A 677 -2.40 29.05 -16.90
N HIS A 678 -1.68 29.50 -15.87
CA HIS A 678 -2.02 29.14 -14.49
C HIS A 678 -3.23 29.91 -13.95
N LEU A 679 -3.40 31.18 -14.34
CA LEU A 679 -4.58 31.97 -14.02
C LEU A 679 -5.86 31.38 -14.66
N ASP A 680 -5.79 30.99 -15.94
CA ASP A 680 -6.90 30.30 -16.62
C ASP A 680 -7.23 28.96 -15.98
N PHE A 681 -6.20 28.18 -15.58
CA PHE A 681 -6.40 26.97 -14.79
C PHE A 681 -7.13 27.27 -13.48
N LEU A 682 -6.70 28.28 -12.73
CA LEU A 682 -7.31 28.69 -11.47
C LEU A 682 -8.76 29.15 -11.68
N ALA A 683 -9.01 29.98 -12.69
CA ALA A 683 -10.36 30.44 -13.01
C ALA A 683 -11.33 29.29 -13.37
N ASN A 684 -10.82 28.24 -13.99
CA ASN A 684 -11.62 27.08 -14.41
C ASN A 684 -11.78 26.01 -13.32
N ASN A 685 -10.85 25.93 -12.35
CA ASN A 685 -10.76 24.84 -11.36
C ASN A 685 -10.98 25.29 -9.92
N ILE A 686 -10.82 26.56 -9.59
CA ILE A 686 -11.25 27.13 -8.31
C ILE A 686 -12.62 27.75 -8.56
N LYS A 687 -13.68 26.97 -8.45
CA LYS A 687 -15.00 27.53 -8.19
C LYS A 687 -15.12 27.59 -6.68
N GLY A 688 -15.61 28.75 -6.21
CA GLY A 688 -15.58 29.10 -4.81
C GLY A 688 -16.41 28.18 -3.93
N GLU A 689 -16.28 28.39 -2.64
CA GLU A 689 -16.99 27.68 -1.60
C GLU A 689 -18.48 28.08 -1.59
N VAL A 690 -19.36 27.08 -1.56
CA VAL A 690 -20.80 27.27 -1.37
C VAL A 690 -21.21 26.74 -0.01
N ILE A 691 -21.83 27.58 0.80
CA ILE A 691 -22.37 27.15 2.10
C ILE A 691 -23.80 26.64 1.91
N ILE A 692 -24.05 25.40 2.31
CA ILE A 692 -25.35 24.76 2.14
C ILE A 692 -25.98 24.48 3.50
N VAL A 693 -27.21 24.96 3.73
CA VAL A 693 -28.05 24.49 4.83
C VAL A 693 -28.93 23.36 4.32
N SER A 694 -28.78 22.18 4.87
CA SER A 694 -29.49 20.97 4.44
C SER A 694 -30.15 20.20 5.58
N GLY A 695 -30.96 19.24 5.22
CA GLY A 695 -31.69 18.33 6.12
C GLY A 695 -33.03 17.88 5.52
N LEU A 696 -33.76 17.02 6.25
CA LEU A 696 -35.14 16.67 5.88
C LEU A 696 -36.06 17.90 5.96
N PRO A 697 -37.13 17.94 5.15
CA PRO A 697 -38.18 18.93 5.37
C PRO A 697 -38.67 18.87 6.83
N ARG A 698 -38.77 20.01 7.50
CA ARG A 698 -39.16 20.17 8.93
C ARG A 698 -38.08 19.81 9.96
N SER A 699 -36.82 19.65 9.54
CA SER A 699 -35.69 19.41 10.46
C SER A 699 -35.13 20.69 11.09
N GLY A 700 -35.55 21.89 10.69
CA GLY A 700 -35.09 23.17 11.21
C GLY A 700 -34.19 23.96 10.23
N THR A 701 -34.13 23.59 8.96
CA THR A 701 -33.34 24.28 7.93
C THR A 701 -33.68 25.75 7.81
N SER A 702 -34.97 26.14 7.89
CA SER A 702 -35.35 27.57 7.85
C SER A 702 -34.89 28.37 9.07
N MET A 703 -34.88 27.74 10.24
CA MET A 703 -34.35 28.37 11.46
C MET A 703 -32.84 28.62 11.30
N MET A 704 -32.10 27.66 10.80
CA MET A 704 -30.67 27.82 10.56
C MET A 704 -30.39 28.94 9.53
N MET A 705 -31.17 29.02 8.44
CA MET A 705 -31.07 30.13 7.49
C MET A 705 -31.29 31.48 8.15
N GLN A 706 -32.26 31.59 9.09
CA GLN A 706 -32.52 32.84 9.87
C GLN A 706 -31.33 33.18 10.76
N ILE A 707 -30.75 32.18 11.43
CA ILE A 707 -29.59 32.35 12.30
C ILE A 707 -28.40 32.90 11.48
N LEU A 708 -28.11 32.29 10.32
CA LEU A 708 -27.02 32.74 9.47
C LEU A 708 -27.26 34.12 8.85
N ASN A 709 -28.51 34.44 8.52
CA ASN A 709 -28.88 35.76 8.05
C ASN A 709 -28.69 36.85 9.13
N ALA A 710 -29.02 36.51 10.38
CA ALA A 710 -28.79 37.45 11.51
C ALA A 710 -27.29 37.66 11.78
N GLY A 711 -26.43 36.67 11.44
CA GLY A 711 -24.98 36.80 11.47
C GLY A 711 -24.38 37.50 10.24
N GLU A 712 -25.21 38.18 9.45
CA GLU A 712 -24.81 38.95 8.25
C GLU A 712 -24.13 38.13 7.15
N LEU A 713 -24.41 36.82 7.09
CA LEU A 713 -23.95 36.00 5.95
C LEU A 713 -24.88 36.26 4.74
N ASP A 714 -24.27 36.36 3.56
CA ASP A 714 -25.03 36.50 2.30
C ASP A 714 -25.91 35.28 2.02
N ILE A 715 -27.23 35.45 1.96
CA ILE A 715 -28.20 34.40 1.70
C ILE A 715 -28.63 34.46 0.26
N LEU A 716 -28.55 33.32 -0.47
CA LEU A 716 -29.13 33.21 -1.79
C LEU A 716 -30.58 32.73 -1.71
N THR A 717 -31.51 33.66 -1.91
CA THR A 717 -32.98 33.44 -1.94
C THR A 717 -33.60 34.23 -3.08
N ASP A 718 -34.84 33.89 -3.47
CA ASP A 718 -35.62 34.65 -4.46
C ASP A 718 -36.91 35.24 -3.90
N ASP A 719 -37.14 35.02 -2.61
CA ASP A 719 -38.29 35.52 -1.82
C ASP A 719 -39.68 35.24 -2.45
N LYS A 720 -39.77 34.20 -3.31
CA LYS A 720 -41.02 33.83 -3.97
C LYS A 720 -42.02 33.12 -3.08
N ARG A 721 -41.58 32.59 -1.97
CA ARG A 721 -42.42 31.92 -0.99
C ARG A 721 -42.58 32.74 0.25
N ASP A 722 -43.76 33.35 0.41
CA ASP A 722 -44.11 34.20 1.54
C ASP A 722 -44.12 33.44 2.87
N ALA A 723 -43.89 34.18 3.96
CA ALA A 723 -44.03 33.65 5.30
C ALA A 723 -45.51 33.30 5.59
N ASP A 724 -45.74 32.18 6.29
CA ASP A 724 -47.08 31.71 6.69
C ASP A 724 -47.11 31.26 8.15
N ASN A 725 -48.27 30.78 8.61
CA ASN A 725 -48.44 30.31 10.00
C ASN A 725 -47.56 29.07 10.33
N ASN A 726 -47.03 28.37 9.35
CA ASN A 726 -46.15 27.24 9.51
C ASN A 726 -44.66 27.65 9.60
N ASN A 727 -44.31 28.81 8.99
CA ASN A 727 -42.99 29.41 9.04
C ASN A 727 -43.09 30.95 9.01
N PRO A 728 -43.43 31.59 10.13
CA PRO A 728 -43.74 33.06 10.16
C PRO A 728 -42.56 33.98 9.89
N LYS A 729 -41.34 33.46 9.91
CA LYS A 729 -40.10 34.22 9.60
C LYS A 729 -39.54 33.94 8.20
N GLY A 730 -40.32 33.25 7.32
CA GLY A 730 -39.94 33.00 5.92
C GLY A 730 -39.20 31.66 5.68
N TYR A 731 -39.20 31.25 4.44
CA TYR A 731 -38.67 29.92 4.03
C TYR A 731 -37.24 29.94 3.51
N TYR A 732 -36.72 31.05 3.04
CA TYR A 732 -35.39 31.24 2.44
C TYR A 732 -35.10 30.19 1.38
N GLU A 733 -36.06 29.98 0.48
CA GLU A 733 -35.93 29.06 -0.67
C GLU A 733 -35.38 29.82 -1.88
N TYR A 734 -34.68 29.13 -2.74
CA TYR A 734 -34.26 29.61 -4.05
C TYR A 734 -34.80 28.65 -5.10
N GLU A 735 -35.74 29.10 -5.91
CA GLU A 735 -36.53 28.25 -6.84
C GLU A 735 -35.67 27.40 -7.78
N PRO A 736 -34.51 27.88 -8.32
CA PRO A 736 -33.64 27.07 -9.18
C PRO A 736 -33.09 25.83 -8.49
N VAL A 737 -32.96 25.78 -7.15
CA VAL A 737 -32.50 24.58 -6.42
C VAL A 737 -33.40 23.39 -6.65
N LYS A 738 -34.70 23.58 -6.85
CA LYS A 738 -35.66 22.51 -7.15
C LYS A 738 -35.36 21.77 -8.46
N LYS A 739 -34.61 22.41 -9.35
CA LYS A 739 -34.18 21.88 -10.66
C LYS A 739 -32.74 21.37 -10.66
N LEU A 740 -32.08 21.25 -9.50
CA LEU A 740 -30.68 20.88 -9.37
C LEU A 740 -30.30 19.56 -10.11
N MET A 741 -31.26 18.64 -10.28
CA MET A 741 -31.06 17.41 -11.05
C MET A 741 -30.75 17.67 -12.53
N ILE A 742 -31.29 18.74 -13.12
CA ILE A 742 -31.23 19.04 -14.56
C ILE A 742 -30.57 20.37 -14.89
N ASP A 743 -30.59 21.33 -13.96
CA ASP A 743 -30.03 22.67 -14.16
C ASP A 743 -29.15 23.08 -12.98
N LYS A 744 -27.87 23.30 -13.25
CA LYS A 744 -26.81 23.68 -12.31
C LYS A 744 -26.27 25.09 -12.59
N SER A 745 -26.85 25.82 -13.54
CA SER A 745 -26.37 27.12 -14.01
C SER A 745 -26.42 28.23 -12.96
N TRP A 746 -27.15 28.01 -11.88
CA TRP A 746 -27.28 28.96 -10.77
C TRP A 746 -26.15 28.86 -9.72
N LEU A 747 -25.41 27.74 -9.67
CA LEU A 747 -24.37 27.49 -8.65
C LEU A 747 -23.27 28.57 -8.60
N PRO A 748 -22.77 29.14 -9.71
CA PRO A 748 -21.85 30.27 -9.65
C PRO A 748 -22.39 31.50 -8.89
N LYS A 749 -23.71 31.68 -8.83
CA LYS A 749 -24.35 32.75 -8.06
C LYS A 749 -24.39 32.46 -6.56
N ALA A 750 -24.20 31.20 -6.17
CA ALA A 750 -24.14 30.74 -4.78
C ALA A 750 -22.73 30.79 -4.19
N GLU A 751 -21.73 31.11 -4.99
CA GLU A 751 -20.35 31.24 -4.55
C GLU A 751 -20.19 32.27 -3.42
N GLY A 752 -19.60 31.85 -2.32
CA GLY A 752 -19.44 32.66 -1.12
C GLY A 752 -20.72 32.88 -0.31
N LYS A 753 -21.87 32.37 -0.76
CA LYS A 753 -23.19 32.59 -0.14
C LYS A 753 -23.74 31.33 0.51
N VAL A 754 -24.76 31.51 1.33
CA VAL A 754 -25.53 30.44 1.95
C VAL A 754 -26.76 30.13 1.13
N VAL A 755 -26.96 28.87 0.77
CA VAL A 755 -28.15 28.42 0.04
C VAL A 755 -28.80 27.21 0.72
N LYS A 756 -30.13 27.17 0.71
CA LYS A 756 -30.88 26.05 1.26
C LYS A 756 -31.11 24.96 0.21
N VAL A 757 -30.62 23.74 0.48
CA VAL A 757 -30.78 22.57 -0.39
C VAL A 757 -31.31 21.40 0.46
N ILE A 758 -32.46 20.82 0.07
CA ILE A 758 -33.02 19.66 0.78
C ILE A 758 -32.13 18.44 0.62
N ALA A 759 -32.08 17.57 1.65
CA ALA A 759 -31.19 16.42 1.71
C ALA A 759 -31.23 15.50 0.46
N GLN A 760 -32.41 15.33 -0.14
CA GLN A 760 -32.62 14.51 -1.31
C GLN A 760 -31.92 15.03 -2.59
N LEU A 761 -31.61 16.32 -2.63
CA LEU A 761 -30.97 16.95 -3.79
C LEU A 761 -29.46 17.02 -3.69
N LEU A 762 -28.88 16.79 -2.51
CA LEU A 762 -27.43 16.83 -2.31
C LEU A 762 -26.64 15.93 -3.29
N PRO A 763 -27.06 14.69 -3.60
CA PRO A 763 -26.32 13.83 -4.53
C PRO A 763 -26.21 14.36 -5.97
N TYR A 764 -26.93 15.41 -6.32
CA TYR A 764 -26.86 16.03 -7.64
C TYR A 764 -25.94 17.24 -7.71
N LEU A 765 -25.29 17.62 -6.60
CA LEU A 765 -24.28 18.66 -6.56
C LEU A 765 -23.05 18.25 -7.40
N PRO A 766 -22.54 19.13 -8.27
CA PRO A 766 -21.36 18.82 -9.08
C PRO A 766 -20.08 18.86 -8.24
N SER A 767 -19.11 18.01 -8.59
CA SER A 767 -17.84 17.86 -7.85
C SER A 767 -16.85 19.02 -8.04
N ASN A 768 -17.14 19.99 -8.91
CA ASN A 768 -16.25 21.10 -9.22
C ASN A 768 -16.43 22.35 -8.34
N PHE A 769 -17.21 22.26 -7.27
CA PHE A 769 -17.31 23.27 -6.19
C PHE A 769 -16.90 22.64 -4.88
N ASN A 770 -16.43 23.46 -3.95
CA ASN A 770 -16.26 23.06 -2.54
C ASN A 770 -17.53 23.41 -1.78
N TYR A 771 -18.00 22.53 -0.94
CA TYR A 771 -19.23 22.72 -0.18
C TYR A 771 -18.97 22.60 1.32
N LYS A 772 -19.43 23.58 2.08
CA LYS A 772 -19.60 23.49 3.53
C LYS A 772 -21.08 23.23 3.84
N ILE A 773 -21.41 22.04 4.30
CA ILE A 773 -22.79 21.63 4.54
C ILE A 773 -23.12 21.69 6.04
N ILE A 774 -24.07 22.53 6.40
CA ILE A 774 -24.69 22.56 7.73
C ILE A 774 -25.91 21.64 7.69
N PHE A 775 -25.79 20.42 8.21
CA PHE A 775 -26.82 19.41 8.11
C PHE A 775 -27.68 19.37 9.39
N MET A 776 -28.93 19.85 9.27
CA MET A 776 -29.86 19.90 10.39
C MET A 776 -30.40 18.53 10.75
N ARG A 777 -30.21 18.10 12.00
CA ARG A 777 -30.70 16.86 12.56
C ARG A 777 -31.84 17.11 13.53
N ARG A 778 -32.90 16.28 13.43
CA ARG A 778 -34.04 16.30 14.35
C ARG A 778 -34.58 14.89 14.50
N PRO A 779 -35.06 14.47 15.70
CA PRO A 779 -35.70 13.18 15.88
C PRO A 779 -36.78 12.93 14.83
N MET A 780 -36.80 11.74 14.24
CA MET A 780 -37.73 11.41 13.14
C MET A 780 -39.20 11.50 13.58
N SER A 781 -39.50 11.16 14.83
CA SER A 781 -40.82 11.32 15.43
C SER A 781 -41.32 12.77 15.37
N GLU A 782 -40.44 13.74 15.65
CA GLU A 782 -40.77 15.17 15.61
C GLU A 782 -40.94 15.70 14.20
N VAL A 783 -40.10 15.21 13.27
CA VAL A 783 -40.19 15.56 11.83
C VAL A 783 -41.51 15.10 11.26
N LEU A 784 -41.92 13.85 11.52
CA LEU A 784 -43.16 13.28 11.02
C LEU A 784 -44.38 13.98 11.63
N LYS A 785 -44.37 14.23 12.94
CA LYS A 785 -45.42 15.00 13.62
C LYS A 785 -45.59 16.40 13.04
N SER A 786 -44.46 17.12 12.77
CA SER A 786 -44.46 18.44 12.15
C SER A 786 -44.99 18.44 10.71
N GLN A 787 -44.67 17.42 9.92
CA GLN A 787 -45.18 17.27 8.55
C GLN A 787 -46.69 16.98 8.56
N GLN A 788 -47.15 16.12 9.45
CA GLN A 788 -48.58 15.77 9.57
C GLN A 788 -49.41 17.01 9.90
N ILE A 789 -48.97 17.84 10.83
CA ILE A 789 -49.63 19.09 11.19
C ILE A 789 -49.70 20.06 9.99
N MET A 790 -48.64 20.15 9.20
CA MET A 790 -48.61 21.00 8.02
C MET A 790 -49.61 20.53 6.96
N LEU A 791 -49.58 19.25 6.62
CA LEU A 791 -50.51 18.66 5.65
C LEU A 791 -51.98 18.73 6.05
N GLY A 792 -52.27 18.60 7.37
CA GLY A 792 -53.61 18.73 7.90
C GLY A 792 -54.18 20.15 7.90
N ARG A 793 -53.31 21.17 7.80
CA ARG A 793 -53.72 22.60 7.68
C ARG A 793 -53.88 23.08 6.23
N GLU A 794 -53.20 22.45 5.28
CA GLU A 794 -53.28 22.81 3.85
C GLU A 794 -54.48 22.15 3.15
N LYS A 795 -55.06 21.11 3.68
CA LYS A 795 -56.22 20.39 3.10
C LYS A 795 -57.25 20.10 4.21
N ASP A 796 -58.50 20.41 3.99
CA ASP A 796 -59.68 19.97 4.78
C ASP A 796 -59.87 18.43 4.76
N VAL A 797 -58.77 17.67 4.89
CA VAL A 797 -58.79 16.20 4.82
C VAL A 797 -58.62 15.64 6.24
N LYS A 798 -59.62 14.91 6.69
CA LYS A 798 -59.56 14.08 7.90
C LYS A 798 -58.26 13.26 7.86
N THR A 799 -57.38 13.53 8.83
CA THR A 799 -56.04 12.94 9.03
C THR A 799 -56.05 11.42 8.89
N LYS A 800 -55.68 10.90 7.73
CA LYS A 800 -55.25 9.50 7.60
C LYS A 800 -53.87 9.37 8.22
N ALA A 801 -53.68 8.39 9.08
CA ALA A 801 -52.35 8.03 9.62
C ALA A 801 -51.36 7.80 8.47
N PHE A 802 -50.11 8.28 8.63
CA PHE A 802 -49.07 7.98 7.63
C PHE A 802 -48.94 6.45 7.43
N PRO A 803 -48.64 6.01 6.19
CA PRO A 803 -48.36 4.60 5.94
C PRO A 803 -47.23 4.10 6.87
N SER A 804 -47.39 2.91 7.43
CA SER A 804 -46.49 2.30 8.41
C SER A 804 -45.03 2.10 7.95
N GLY A 805 -44.70 2.41 6.66
CA GLY A 805 -43.36 2.35 6.05
C GLY A 805 -42.64 3.69 5.89
N LEU A 806 -43.31 4.83 6.15
CA LEU A 806 -42.73 6.15 5.82
C LEU A 806 -41.49 6.48 6.66
N ASN A 807 -41.46 6.09 7.93
CA ASN A 807 -40.32 6.25 8.84
C ASN A 807 -39.08 5.52 8.31
N LYS A 808 -39.25 4.23 7.98
CA LYS A 808 -38.16 3.41 7.41
C LYS A 808 -37.68 3.96 6.05
N SER A 809 -38.57 4.56 5.26
CA SER A 809 -38.21 5.17 3.98
C SER A 809 -37.34 6.41 4.17
N PHE A 810 -37.69 7.30 5.10
CA PHE A 810 -36.89 8.49 5.42
C PHE A 810 -35.54 8.12 6.07
N GLU A 811 -35.49 7.14 6.96
CA GLU A 811 -34.24 6.64 7.55
C GLU A 811 -33.34 6.06 6.48
N LYS A 812 -33.85 5.24 5.57
CA LYS A 812 -33.08 4.69 4.46
C LYS A 812 -32.56 5.79 3.52
N GLN A 813 -33.36 6.83 3.31
CA GLN A 813 -32.97 7.97 2.49
C GLN A 813 -31.86 8.79 3.15
N LEU A 814 -31.97 9.08 4.47
CA LEU A 814 -30.92 9.77 5.22
C LEU A 814 -29.61 8.98 5.19
N ASN A 815 -29.66 7.68 5.42
CA ASN A 815 -28.45 6.84 5.37
C ASN A 815 -27.76 6.92 4.01
N ARG A 816 -28.51 6.88 2.91
CA ARG A 816 -27.96 7.04 1.56
C ARG A 816 -27.31 8.42 1.35
N VAL A 817 -27.91 9.48 1.87
CA VAL A 817 -27.37 10.84 1.78
C VAL A 817 -26.11 10.95 2.65
N ASP A 818 -26.10 10.38 3.83
CA ASP A 818 -24.95 10.36 4.73
C ASP A 818 -23.78 9.59 4.07
N GLU A 819 -24.03 8.40 3.51
CA GLU A 819 -23.05 7.61 2.76
C GLU A 819 -22.49 8.37 1.56
N TRP A 820 -23.37 9.09 0.84
CA TRP A 820 -22.94 9.89 -0.29
C TRP A 820 -22.07 11.08 0.15
N ILE A 821 -22.47 11.85 1.19
CA ILE A 821 -21.67 12.97 1.72
C ILE A 821 -20.28 12.46 2.15
N GLU A 822 -20.23 11.34 2.87
CA GLU A 822 -18.99 10.75 3.36
C GLU A 822 -18.04 10.33 2.21
N SER A 823 -18.56 10.05 1.01
CA SER A 823 -17.79 9.66 -0.17
C SER A 823 -17.23 10.84 -0.98
N GLN A 824 -17.65 12.07 -0.70
CA GLN A 824 -17.29 13.24 -1.51
C GLN A 824 -16.08 13.99 -0.91
N PRO A 825 -14.95 14.12 -1.64
CA PRO A 825 -13.73 14.78 -1.14
C PRO A 825 -13.84 16.32 -1.10
N ASN A 826 -14.83 16.90 -1.76
CA ASN A 826 -15.07 18.34 -1.89
C ASN A 826 -16.18 18.82 -0.95
N ILE A 827 -16.59 18.02 0.02
CA ILE A 827 -17.66 18.34 0.96
C ILE A 827 -17.16 18.25 2.39
N ASP A 828 -17.23 19.38 3.10
CA ASP A 828 -17.13 19.41 4.55
C ASP A 828 -18.55 19.47 5.15
N VAL A 829 -18.81 18.72 6.23
CA VAL A 829 -20.14 18.69 6.84
C VAL A 829 -20.06 18.85 8.37
N ILE A 830 -20.95 19.71 8.91
CA ILE A 830 -21.25 19.78 10.33
C ILE A 830 -22.70 19.32 10.55
N ASN A 831 -22.91 18.36 11.47
CA ASN A 831 -24.24 17.95 11.88
C ASN A 831 -24.69 18.80 13.07
N VAL A 832 -25.79 19.51 12.91
CA VAL A 832 -26.36 20.40 13.93
C VAL A 832 -27.72 19.89 14.39
N ASN A 833 -27.83 19.57 15.66
CA ASN A 833 -29.09 19.10 16.21
C ASN A 833 -30.03 20.28 16.51
N TYR A 834 -31.24 20.20 16.00
CA TYR A 834 -32.25 21.24 16.18
C TYR A 834 -32.50 21.59 17.66
N LYS A 835 -32.54 20.57 18.53
CA LYS A 835 -32.76 20.72 19.96
C LYS A 835 -31.58 21.43 20.64
N ASP A 836 -30.38 21.08 20.31
CA ASP A 836 -29.15 21.59 20.95
C ASP A 836 -28.94 23.08 20.62
N VAL A 837 -29.29 23.51 19.38
CA VAL A 837 -29.32 24.95 19.02
C VAL A 837 -30.25 25.76 19.88
N ILE A 838 -31.37 25.18 20.37
CA ILE A 838 -32.35 25.90 21.22
C ILE A 838 -31.95 25.82 22.68
N GLU A 839 -31.54 24.66 23.19
CA GLU A 839 -31.23 24.41 24.59
C GLU A 839 -29.82 24.88 25.01
N ASN A 840 -28.82 24.76 24.11
CA ASN A 840 -27.42 25.14 24.34
C ASN A 840 -26.85 26.00 23.20
N PRO A 841 -27.46 27.16 22.86
CA PRO A 841 -27.16 27.90 21.65
C PRO A 841 -25.71 28.36 21.55
N THR A 842 -25.08 28.75 22.64
CA THR A 842 -23.72 29.32 22.62
C THR A 842 -22.68 28.27 22.10
N ALA A 843 -22.66 27.09 22.68
CA ALA A 843 -21.70 26.03 22.30
C ALA A 843 -21.90 25.55 20.86
N GLU A 844 -23.19 25.40 20.45
CA GLU A 844 -23.49 24.96 19.08
C GLU A 844 -23.12 26.05 18.04
N LEU A 845 -23.35 27.32 18.33
CA LEU A 845 -23.03 28.40 17.43
C LEU A 845 -21.53 28.71 17.38
N GLU A 846 -20.80 28.54 18.47
CA GLU A 846 -19.32 28.62 18.47
C GLU A 846 -18.73 27.50 17.58
N SER A 847 -19.26 26.28 17.68
CA SER A 847 -18.86 25.18 16.82
C SER A 847 -19.17 25.46 15.34
N LEU A 848 -20.31 26.07 15.06
CA LEU A 848 -20.73 26.45 13.71
C LEU A 848 -19.82 27.53 13.13
N VAL A 849 -19.49 28.56 13.89
CA VAL A 849 -18.57 29.65 13.47
C VAL A 849 -17.18 29.08 13.18
N SER A 850 -16.66 28.20 14.04
CA SER A 850 -15.40 27.51 13.82
C SER A 850 -15.42 26.66 12.54
N PHE A 851 -16.53 25.99 12.25
CA PHE A 851 -16.70 25.20 11.02
C PHE A 851 -16.74 26.08 9.76
N LEU A 852 -17.41 27.22 9.84
CA LEU A 852 -17.52 28.15 8.70
C LEU A 852 -16.20 28.85 8.36
N ASP A 853 -15.27 28.90 9.32
CA ASP A 853 -13.98 29.61 9.18
C ASP A 853 -14.14 31.05 8.72
N ARG A 854 -15.09 31.77 9.36
CA ARG A 854 -15.43 33.16 9.10
C ARG A 854 -15.59 33.92 10.40
N GLU A 855 -15.24 35.18 10.41
CA GLU A 855 -15.52 36.09 11.55
C GLU A 855 -17.01 36.44 11.61
N VAL A 856 -17.74 35.76 12.49
CA VAL A 856 -19.19 35.99 12.72
C VAL A 856 -19.42 36.15 14.22
N ASP A 857 -20.14 37.18 14.59
CA ASP A 857 -20.50 37.38 16.00
C ASP A 857 -21.56 36.38 16.46
N VAL A 858 -21.18 35.52 17.40
CA VAL A 858 -22.06 34.47 17.99
C VAL A 858 -23.29 35.11 18.65
N ASN A 859 -23.21 36.34 19.18
CA ASN A 859 -24.35 37.01 19.80
C ASN A 859 -25.40 37.44 18.76
N LEU A 860 -24.98 37.88 17.58
CA LEU A 860 -25.88 38.15 16.46
C LEU A 860 -26.60 36.85 16.00
N LEU A 861 -25.88 35.76 15.84
CA LEU A 861 -26.47 34.46 15.52
C LEU A 861 -27.54 34.05 16.57
N LYS A 862 -27.21 34.23 17.85
CA LYS A 862 -28.08 33.87 18.98
C LYS A 862 -29.37 34.70 19.01
N SER A 863 -29.33 35.97 18.59
CA SER A 863 -30.49 36.88 18.60
C SER A 863 -31.65 36.37 17.73
N ALA A 864 -31.38 35.54 16.73
CA ALA A 864 -32.39 34.98 15.82
C ALA A 864 -33.16 33.80 16.39
N ILE A 865 -32.66 33.20 17.48
CA ILE A 865 -33.27 31.99 18.06
C ILE A 865 -34.53 32.40 18.82
N ASP A 866 -35.68 31.75 18.49
CA ASP A 866 -36.95 31.97 19.12
C ASP A 866 -37.49 30.64 19.68
N GLU A 867 -37.35 30.45 20.98
CA GLU A 867 -37.77 29.21 21.67
C GLU A 867 -39.28 28.91 21.52
N LYS A 868 -40.10 29.92 21.30
CA LYS A 868 -41.57 29.78 21.13
C LYS A 868 -41.91 29.06 19.83
N LEU A 869 -41.00 29.01 18.87
CA LEU A 869 -41.18 28.28 17.60
C LEU A 869 -40.91 26.79 17.74
N TYR A 870 -40.37 26.29 18.85
CA TYR A 870 -40.25 24.85 19.15
C TYR A 870 -41.55 24.26 19.64
N ARG A 871 -42.51 24.04 18.69
CA ARG A 871 -43.91 23.66 18.98
C ARG A 871 -44.13 22.16 19.07
N ASN A 872 -43.26 21.31 18.61
CA ASN A 872 -43.49 19.87 18.45
C ASN A 872 -42.43 19.06 19.20
N LYS A 873 -42.34 19.24 20.51
CA LYS A 873 -41.50 18.45 21.40
C LYS A 873 -41.98 17.00 21.46
N SER A 874 -41.02 16.04 21.41
CA SER A 874 -41.29 14.60 21.61
C SER A 874 -41.45 14.28 23.08
#